data_61df8e636f153c3694854aade10405e5
#
_entry.id   61df8e636f153c3694854aade10405e5
#
_cell.length_a   1.000
_cell.length_b   1.000
_cell.length_c   1.000
_cell.angle_alpha   90.00
_cell.angle_beta   90.00
_cell.angle_gamma   90.00
#
_symmetry.space_group_name_H-M   'P 1'
#
loop_
_entity.id
_entity.type
_entity.pdbx_description
1 polymer ?
#
loop_
_entity_poly.entity_id
_entity_poly.type
_entity_poly.pdbx_seq_one_letter_code
_entity_poly.pdbx_strand_id
1 'polypeptide(L)'
;MNSIDVMNKAADNIRCLALSMVEKAKSGHPGGALGGGDFINVLFSEYLRFDPDCPGRWARDRFFLDPGHMSPMLYAQLALTGRFSLEELEAFRQWGSATPGHPERDVERGIENTSGPLGQGHTLAVGAAIAAKFLGHRFGSDVMPQQIYAFISDGGIQEEISQGAGRIAGHLGLDNLTMFYDANDVQLSTMVDEVDTEDVARKYEAWGWKVLTIKGNDVAEIRKALDEALATKGCPTLIIGKTCMAYKALDAEGREIVDRIPTHGQPLSKAGVSIEKTLGAMGFDAANPFVIAPEVEALYRKRDEELRQLWKQYDATFSQWQKANAEDAALMKDWFDGKLPVIDWAAIEQKSGQATRSASATVLKELAARVPNMIVSSADLSNSDKTDGFLKGTEAMSRNNYGGRFLQAGVAELTMAALCVGMMLHGGVIAACGTFFVFSDYQKPVIRLAALMQVPVKFVWTHDAFRVGEDGPTHEPVEQEAQIRLMEKLHNHSGQRSMLVLRPADVHETTVAWQMAMENDQTPTGLILSRQNIDDLPNEGLTPYARAVRMMCGGYIVSDDEGAEMALVATGSEVATLEAAAAILRAEGRKLRVVSIPSEGLFMDQPESYRREVLPEGMPRFGLTAGLPINLEGLVGANGVIHGLESFGYSAPYKVLDEKLGFTPEAVAEKIRTLLQGR
;
A
#
# COMPACT_ATOMS: atom_id res chain seq x y z
N MET A 1 -29.61 14.79 -18.14
CA MET A 1 -29.52 15.02 -16.67
C MET A 1 -30.89 14.77 -16.06
N ASN A 2 -30.91 14.20 -14.85
CA ASN A 2 -32.14 13.91 -14.12
C ASN A 2 -32.69 15.19 -13.45
N SER A 3 -34.00 15.19 -13.03
CA SER A 3 -34.57 16.36 -12.35
C SER A 3 -33.91 16.56 -10.98
N ILE A 4 -33.84 17.80 -10.52
CA ILE A 4 -33.27 18.14 -9.21
C ILE A 4 -34.04 17.42 -8.09
N ASP A 5 -35.37 17.31 -8.21
CA ASP A 5 -36.20 16.68 -7.20
C ASP A 5 -35.83 15.19 -6.98
N VAL A 6 -35.65 14.42 -8.06
CA VAL A 6 -35.25 13.02 -7.94
C VAL A 6 -33.81 12.87 -7.43
N MET A 7 -32.92 13.81 -7.79
CA MET A 7 -31.54 13.83 -7.26
C MET A 7 -31.52 14.11 -5.77
N ASN A 8 -32.30 15.10 -5.31
CA ASN A 8 -32.44 15.38 -3.86
C ASN A 8 -33.05 14.19 -3.12
N LYS A 9 -34.07 13.53 -3.69
CA LYS A 9 -34.66 12.32 -3.10
C LYS A 9 -33.67 11.16 -3.00
N ALA A 10 -32.83 10.98 -3.98
CA ALA A 10 -31.78 9.96 -3.96
C ALA A 10 -30.71 10.26 -2.88
N ALA A 11 -30.28 11.51 -2.76
CA ALA A 11 -29.38 11.92 -1.68
C ALA A 11 -30.03 11.74 -0.30
N ASP A 12 -31.34 12.02 -0.15
CA ASP A 12 -32.08 11.78 1.09
C ASP A 12 -32.25 10.28 1.39
N ASN A 13 -32.34 9.44 0.35
CA ASN A 13 -32.33 7.97 0.53
C ASN A 13 -30.97 7.48 1.07
N ILE A 14 -29.85 8.01 0.54
CA ILE A 14 -28.51 7.73 1.10
C ILE A 14 -28.44 8.14 2.57
N ARG A 15 -28.93 9.34 2.93
CA ARG A 15 -28.98 9.83 4.31
C ARG A 15 -29.82 8.94 5.21
N CYS A 16 -31.00 8.54 4.73
CA CYS A 16 -31.88 7.62 5.44
C CYS A 16 -31.19 6.31 5.79
N LEU A 17 -30.60 5.66 4.79
CA LEU A 17 -29.90 4.38 4.96
C LEU A 17 -28.66 4.55 5.87
N ALA A 18 -27.84 5.56 5.64
CA ALA A 18 -26.62 5.85 6.44
C ALA A 18 -26.95 6.10 7.92
N LEU A 19 -27.95 6.94 8.18
CA LEU A 19 -28.42 7.21 9.54
C LEU A 19 -28.94 5.92 10.20
N SER A 20 -29.75 5.15 9.49
CA SER A 20 -30.38 3.94 10.01
C SER A 20 -29.36 2.84 10.35
N MET A 21 -28.32 2.66 9.50
CA MET A 21 -27.20 1.75 9.79
C MET A 21 -26.55 2.10 11.13
N VAL A 22 -26.19 3.37 11.33
CA VAL A 22 -25.51 3.83 12.54
C VAL A 22 -26.40 3.73 13.77
N GLU A 23 -27.68 4.09 13.66
CA GLU A 23 -28.65 3.99 14.77
C GLU A 23 -28.90 2.53 15.16
N LYS A 24 -29.01 1.61 14.19
CA LYS A 24 -29.19 0.17 14.45
C LYS A 24 -27.96 -0.44 15.11
N ALA A 25 -26.77 -0.13 14.60
CA ALA A 25 -25.49 -0.59 15.16
C ALA A 25 -25.12 0.04 16.51
N LYS A 26 -25.79 1.14 16.91
CA LYS A 26 -25.43 1.97 18.07
C LYS A 26 -24.00 2.49 18.05
N SER A 27 -23.39 2.53 16.88
CA SER A 27 -21.97 2.86 16.65
C SER A 27 -21.74 3.29 15.20
N GLY A 28 -20.96 4.36 14.98
CA GLY A 28 -20.59 4.85 13.67
C GLY A 28 -20.52 6.36 13.59
N HIS A 29 -20.27 6.88 12.38
CA HIS A 29 -20.07 8.30 12.10
C HIS A 29 -21.12 8.76 11.07
N PRO A 30 -22.29 9.21 11.49
CA PRO A 30 -23.37 9.59 10.57
C PRO A 30 -23.20 11.00 10.00
N GLY A 31 -22.57 11.92 10.73
CA GLY A 31 -22.60 13.34 10.40
C GLY A 31 -22.06 13.70 9.02
N GLY A 32 -20.81 13.34 8.73
CA GLY A 32 -20.22 13.54 7.40
C GLY A 32 -20.94 12.72 6.32
N ALA A 33 -21.41 11.49 6.68
CA ALA A 33 -22.16 10.65 5.75
C ALA A 33 -23.47 11.33 5.26
N LEU A 34 -24.14 12.10 6.13
CA LEU A 34 -25.31 12.90 5.76
C LEU A 34 -24.91 14.12 4.91
N GLY A 35 -23.76 14.75 5.21
CA GLY A 35 -23.23 15.91 4.47
C GLY A 35 -22.84 15.55 3.03
N GLY A 36 -22.13 14.44 2.83
CA GLY A 36 -21.60 14.02 1.53
C GLY A 36 -22.61 13.38 0.57
N GLY A 37 -23.84 13.12 1.01
CA GLY A 37 -24.85 12.37 0.24
C GLY A 37 -25.19 12.96 -1.13
N ASP A 38 -25.18 14.28 -1.30
CA ASP A 38 -25.47 14.92 -2.58
C ASP A 38 -24.35 14.68 -3.58
N PHE A 39 -23.09 14.90 -3.20
CA PHE A 39 -21.96 14.71 -4.10
C PHE A 39 -21.85 13.25 -4.59
N ILE A 40 -21.90 12.28 -3.65
CA ILE A 40 -21.74 10.89 -4.04
C ILE A 40 -22.88 10.41 -4.93
N ASN A 41 -24.13 10.86 -4.67
CA ASN A 41 -25.26 10.57 -5.53
C ASN A 41 -25.08 11.13 -6.94
N VAL A 42 -24.69 12.42 -7.08
CA VAL A 42 -24.48 13.04 -8.40
C VAL A 42 -23.37 12.32 -9.15
N LEU A 43 -22.26 12.02 -8.47
CA LEU A 43 -21.12 11.31 -9.05
C LEU A 43 -21.54 9.96 -9.63
N PHE A 44 -22.20 9.11 -8.84
CA PHE A 44 -22.55 7.74 -9.26
C PHE A 44 -23.70 7.72 -10.28
N SER A 45 -24.70 8.56 -10.10
CA SER A 45 -25.90 8.54 -10.96
C SER A 45 -25.67 9.22 -12.32
N GLU A 46 -24.66 10.08 -12.48
CA GLU A 46 -24.50 10.86 -13.72
C GLU A 46 -23.09 10.86 -14.32
N TYR A 47 -22.03 10.68 -13.54
CA TYR A 47 -20.64 10.87 -14.00
C TYR A 47 -19.81 9.60 -13.98
N LEU A 48 -19.70 8.92 -12.84
CA LEU A 48 -18.82 7.75 -12.67
C LEU A 48 -19.19 6.62 -13.63
N ARG A 49 -18.24 6.19 -14.46
CA ARG A 49 -18.44 5.10 -15.44
C ARG A 49 -18.04 3.77 -14.80
N PHE A 50 -18.84 3.26 -13.89
CA PHE A 50 -18.73 1.87 -13.43
C PHE A 50 -19.42 0.91 -14.39
N ASP A 51 -19.10 -0.39 -14.30
CA ASP A 51 -19.78 -1.39 -15.11
C ASP A 51 -20.78 -2.18 -14.23
N PRO A 52 -22.11 -2.09 -14.51
CA PRO A 52 -23.09 -2.81 -13.73
C PRO A 52 -22.92 -4.33 -13.77
N ASP A 53 -22.46 -4.87 -14.90
CA ASP A 53 -22.40 -6.31 -15.17
C ASP A 53 -20.97 -6.89 -14.98
N CYS A 54 -19.92 -6.02 -14.96
CA CYS A 54 -18.53 -6.41 -14.77
C CYS A 54 -17.82 -5.43 -13.83
N PRO A 55 -17.99 -5.54 -12.51
CA PRO A 55 -17.42 -4.61 -11.52
C PRO A 55 -15.91 -4.45 -11.62
N GLY A 56 -15.22 -5.53 -11.95
CA GLY A 56 -13.77 -5.57 -12.12
C GLY A 56 -13.26 -5.05 -13.47
N ARG A 57 -14.13 -4.54 -14.38
CA ARG A 57 -13.70 -4.03 -15.69
C ARG A 57 -12.55 -3.06 -15.55
N TRP A 58 -11.41 -3.36 -16.17
CA TRP A 58 -10.19 -2.57 -16.02
C TRP A 58 -10.33 -1.14 -16.54
N ALA A 59 -11.16 -0.91 -17.57
CA ALA A 59 -11.37 0.40 -18.21
C ALA A 59 -12.34 1.33 -17.44
N ARG A 60 -12.95 0.86 -16.34
CA ARG A 60 -13.89 1.67 -15.54
C ARG A 60 -13.23 2.86 -14.87
N ASP A 61 -14.00 3.89 -14.55
CA ASP A 61 -13.57 4.91 -13.61
C ASP A 61 -13.42 4.33 -12.20
N ARG A 62 -12.66 4.99 -11.33
CA ARG A 62 -12.43 4.54 -9.97
C ARG A 62 -12.80 5.63 -8.97
N PHE A 63 -13.42 5.22 -7.87
CA PHE A 63 -13.75 6.09 -6.75
C PHE A 63 -13.05 5.62 -5.47
N PHE A 64 -12.27 6.50 -4.87
CA PHE A 64 -11.55 6.25 -3.62
C PHE A 64 -12.17 7.05 -2.48
N LEU A 65 -12.57 6.38 -1.42
CA LEU A 65 -13.03 7.02 -0.19
C LEU A 65 -11.85 7.14 0.79
N ASP A 66 -11.43 8.36 1.11
CA ASP A 66 -10.40 8.61 2.13
C ASP A 66 -10.96 8.54 3.56
N PRO A 67 -12.04 9.28 3.91
CA PRO A 67 -12.61 9.23 5.25
C PRO A 67 -13.39 7.92 5.47
N GLY A 68 -12.68 6.84 5.78
CA GLY A 68 -13.27 5.52 5.95
C GLY A 68 -14.40 5.47 6.99
N HIS A 69 -14.40 6.39 7.96
CA HIS A 69 -15.49 6.55 8.92
C HIS A 69 -16.83 6.94 8.27
N MET A 70 -16.80 7.54 7.06
CA MET A 70 -17.99 7.82 6.25
C MET A 70 -18.50 6.59 5.46
N SER A 71 -18.07 5.38 5.82
CA SER A 71 -18.52 4.11 5.25
C SER A 71 -20.04 3.98 5.08
N PRO A 72 -20.89 4.48 6.01
CA PRO A 72 -22.34 4.38 5.81
C PRO A 72 -22.84 5.11 4.55
N MET A 73 -22.22 6.23 4.17
CA MET A 73 -22.51 6.92 2.90
C MET A 73 -22.17 6.04 1.70
N LEU A 74 -20.98 5.45 1.69
CA LEU A 74 -20.53 4.61 0.58
C LEU A 74 -21.40 3.35 0.44
N TYR A 75 -21.67 2.65 1.55
CA TYR A 75 -22.52 1.45 1.51
C TYR A 75 -23.95 1.77 1.07
N ALA A 76 -24.54 2.86 1.57
CA ALA A 76 -25.85 3.32 1.12
C ALA A 76 -25.84 3.62 -0.39
N GLN A 77 -24.82 4.34 -0.89
CA GLN A 77 -24.68 4.62 -2.33
C GLN A 77 -24.55 3.33 -3.14
N LEU A 78 -23.72 2.39 -2.70
CA LEU A 78 -23.51 1.12 -3.38
C LEU A 78 -24.76 0.22 -3.34
N ALA A 79 -25.60 0.32 -2.30
CA ALA A 79 -26.90 -0.35 -2.27
C ALA A 79 -27.85 0.22 -3.35
N LEU A 80 -27.85 1.54 -3.59
CA LEU A 80 -28.64 2.13 -4.68
C LEU A 80 -28.20 1.63 -6.06
N THR A 81 -26.94 1.21 -6.23
CA THR A 81 -26.42 0.58 -7.46
C THR A 81 -26.59 -0.95 -7.46
N GLY A 82 -27.27 -1.53 -6.46
CA GLY A 82 -27.49 -2.97 -6.36
C GLY A 82 -26.28 -3.80 -5.92
N ARG A 83 -25.20 -3.17 -5.42
CA ARG A 83 -23.98 -3.84 -4.95
C ARG A 83 -24.07 -4.39 -3.53
N PHE A 84 -24.97 -3.84 -2.73
CA PHE A 84 -25.32 -4.33 -1.40
C PHE A 84 -26.83 -4.53 -1.28
N SER A 85 -27.23 -5.57 -0.57
CA SER A 85 -28.63 -5.73 -0.17
C SER A 85 -28.95 -4.87 1.06
N LEU A 86 -30.23 -4.62 1.29
CA LEU A 86 -30.66 -3.87 2.49
C LEU A 86 -30.36 -4.64 3.78
N GLU A 87 -30.42 -5.98 3.74
CA GLU A 87 -30.06 -6.85 4.86
C GLU A 87 -28.57 -6.74 5.21
N GLU A 88 -27.69 -6.58 4.21
CA GLU A 88 -26.26 -6.33 4.45
C GLU A 88 -26.03 -4.96 5.08
N LEU A 89 -26.81 -3.94 4.73
CA LEU A 89 -26.76 -2.64 5.41
C LEU A 89 -27.25 -2.73 6.85
N GLU A 90 -28.30 -3.53 7.12
CA GLU A 90 -28.80 -3.77 8.46
C GLU A 90 -27.77 -4.46 9.37
N ALA A 91 -26.85 -5.23 8.77
CA ALA A 91 -25.76 -5.91 9.46
C ALA A 91 -24.50 -5.05 9.64
N PHE A 92 -24.58 -3.73 9.44
CA PHE A 92 -23.46 -2.81 9.61
C PHE A 92 -22.73 -3.01 10.93
N ARG A 93 -21.39 -3.16 10.87
CA ARG A 93 -20.49 -3.39 12.03
C ARG A 93 -20.77 -4.69 12.81
N GLN A 94 -21.46 -5.66 12.22
CA GLN A 94 -21.63 -6.96 12.85
C GLN A 94 -20.50 -7.92 12.43
N TRP A 95 -20.25 -8.94 13.27
CA TRP A 95 -19.24 -9.95 12.96
C TRP A 95 -19.55 -10.66 11.63
N GLY A 96 -18.55 -10.67 10.74
CA GLY A 96 -18.65 -11.33 9.43
C GLY A 96 -19.55 -10.63 8.41
N SER A 97 -20.03 -9.40 8.71
CA SER A 97 -20.83 -8.63 7.75
C SER A 97 -19.97 -8.08 6.60
N ALA A 98 -20.59 -7.90 5.45
CA ALA A 98 -19.98 -7.25 4.28
C ALA A 98 -19.84 -5.71 4.45
N THR A 99 -20.36 -5.15 5.56
CA THR A 99 -20.36 -3.72 5.86
C THR A 99 -19.60 -3.42 7.15
N PRO A 100 -18.24 -3.63 7.18
CA PRO A 100 -17.42 -3.29 8.32
C PRO A 100 -17.45 -1.80 8.61
N GLY A 101 -16.99 -1.39 9.79
CA GLY A 101 -17.04 0.00 10.25
C GLY A 101 -16.27 1.01 9.40
N HIS A 102 -15.24 0.54 8.71
CA HIS A 102 -14.48 1.25 7.67
C HIS A 102 -14.40 0.33 6.46
N PRO A 103 -14.47 0.84 5.22
CA PRO A 103 -14.50 -0.02 4.05
C PRO A 103 -13.21 -0.83 3.91
N GLU A 104 -13.36 -2.11 3.59
CA GLU A 104 -12.30 -2.98 3.12
C GLU A 104 -12.42 -3.15 1.61
N ARG A 105 -11.29 -3.24 0.92
CA ARG A 105 -11.26 -3.36 -0.54
C ARG A 105 -12.07 -4.57 -1.00
N ASP A 106 -13.07 -4.30 -1.83
CA ASP A 106 -13.95 -5.30 -2.46
C ASP A 106 -14.40 -4.76 -3.83
N VAL A 107 -13.62 -5.08 -4.86
CA VAL A 107 -13.85 -4.58 -6.22
C VAL A 107 -15.17 -5.09 -6.78
N GLU A 108 -15.60 -6.29 -6.42
CA GLU A 108 -16.88 -6.86 -6.87
C GLU A 108 -18.08 -6.06 -6.33
N ARG A 109 -17.92 -5.46 -5.16
CA ARG A 109 -18.91 -4.55 -4.57
C ARG A 109 -18.68 -3.07 -4.90
N GLY A 110 -17.62 -2.75 -5.65
CA GLY A 110 -17.29 -1.36 -6.05
C GLY A 110 -16.46 -0.58 -5.03
N ILE A 111 -15.78 -1.25 -4.10
CA ILE A 111 -14.89 -0.64 -3.12
C ILE A 111 -13.44 -0.79 -3.59
N GLU A 112 -12.83 0.31 -4.02
CA GLU A 112 -11.49 0.32 -4.62
C GLU A 112 -10.36 0.18 -3.60
N ASN A 113 -10.55 0.67 -2.38
CA ASN A 113 -9.51 0.72 -1.36
C ASN A 113 -10.05 0.42 0.03
N THR A 114 -9.23 -0.24 0.84
CA THR A 114 -9.40 -0.22 2.29
C THR A 114 -9.06 1.17 2.78
N SER A 115 -9.95 1.79 3.57
CA SER A 115 -9.72 3.09 4.16
C SER A 115 -9.91 3.08 5.69
N GLY A 116 -9.46 4.14 6.35
CA GLY A 116 -9.45 4.25 7.80
C GLY A 116 -8.34 5.18 8.25
N PRO A 117 -7.06 4.91 7.93
CA PRO A 117 -6.01 5.92 8.09
C PRO A 117 -6.26 7.07 7.11
N LEU A 118 -6.62 8.24 7.67
CA LEU A 118 -6.88 9.46 6.89
C LEU A 118 -5.65 9.86 6.07
N GLY A 119 -5.86 10.52 4.94
CA GLY A 119 -4.81 10.93 4.01
C GLY A 119 -4.35 9.82 3.06
N GLN A 120 -4.46 8.55 3.43
CA GLN A 120 -3.99 7.45 2.59
C GLN A 120 -4.92 7.17 1.41
N GLY A 121 -6.25 7.24 1.59
CA GLY A 121 -7.22 6.89 0.55
C GLY A 121 -7.07 7.74 -0.71
N HIS A 122 -7.00 9.06 -0.57
CA HIS A 122 -6.81 9.93 -1.74
C HIS A 122 -5.38 9.90 -2.28
N THR A 123 -4.37 9.58 -1.46
CA THR A 123 -3.01 9.33 -1.96
C THR A 123 -2.98 8.07 -2.83
N LEU A 124 -3.73 7.01 -2.47
CA LEU A 124 -3.92 5.84 -3.34
C LEU A 124 -4.58 6.24 -4.67
N ALA A 125 -5.55 7.17 -4.65
CA ALA A 125 -6.16 7.70 -5.86
C ALA A 125 -5.16 8.42 -6.77
N VAL A 126 -4.22 9.20 -6.20
CA VAL A 126 -3.11 9.81 -6.98
C VAL A 126 -2.27 8.72 -7.65
N GLY A 127 -1.92 7.66 -6.92
CA GLY A 127 -1.20 6.52 -7.48
C GLY A 127 -1.96 5.85 -8.64
N ALA A 128 -3.26 5.62 -8.48
CA ALA A 128 -4.12 5.08 -9.54
C ALA A 128 -4.18 6.01 -10.77
N ALA A 129 -4.22 7.33 -10.56
CA ALA A 129 -4.20 8.31 -11.65
C ALA A 129 -2.86 8.29 -12.43
N ILE A 130 -1.74 8.09 -11.74
CA ILE A 130 -0.41 7.91 -12.36
C ILE A 130 -0.42 6.65 -13.25
N ALA A 131 -0.90 5.51 -12.73
CA ALA A 131 -0.99 4.27 -13.51
C ALA A 131 -1.89 4.42 -14.73
N ALA A 132 -3.06 5.04 -14.59
CA ALA A 132 -3.97 5.31 -15.71
C ALA A 132 -3.31 6.18 -16.79
N LYS A 133 -2.53 7.21 -16.41
CA LYS A 133 -1.78 8.05 -17.35
C LYS A 133 -0.68 7.28 -18.06
N PHE A 134 0.08 6.46 -17.35
CA PHE A 134 1.10 5.60 -17.93
C PHE A 134 0.50 4.63 -18.96
N LEU A 135 -0.57 3.93 -18.60
CA LEU A 135 -1.26 2.98 -19.49
C LEU A 135 -1.92 3.69 -20.67
N GLY A 136 -2.52 4.86 -20.45
CA GLY A 136 -3.08 5.70 -21.51
C GLY A 136 -2.02 6.21 -22.49
N HIS A 137 -0.82 6.53 -22.02
CA HIS A 137 0.33 6.86 -22.88
C HIS A 137 0.77 5.65 -23.72
N ARG A 138 0.75 4.44 -23.14
CA ARG A 138 1.22 3.21 -23.79
C ARG A 138 0.21 2.66 -24.82
N PHE A 139 -1.09 2.65 -24.49
CA PHE A 139 -2.13 1.98 -25.29
C PHE A 139 -3.12 2.93 -25.96
N GLY A 140 -3.06 4.20 -25.62
CA GLY A 140 -3.97 5.22 -26.13
C GLY A 140 -5.08 5.58 -25.13
N SER A 141 -5.44 6.87 -25.10
CA SER A 141 -6.48 7.40 -24.19
C SER A 141 -7.90 6.89 -24.52
N ASP A 142 -8.15 6.51 -25.77
CA ASP A 142 -9.45 5.93 -26.16
C ASP A 142 -9.63 4.51 -25.63
N VAL A 143 -8.53 3.81 -25.39
CA VAL A 143 -8.49 2.47 -24.82
C VAL A 143 -8.46 2.52 -23.29
N MET A 144 -7.77 3.53 -22.75
CA MET A 144 -7.60 3.77 -21.30
C MET A 144 -8.21 5.12 -20.90
N PRO A 145 -9.56 5.23 -20.92
CA PRO A 145 -10.24 6.52 -20.75
C PRO A 145 -10.53 6.90 -19.29
N GLN A 146 -9.96 6.20 -18.32
CA GLN A 146 -10.36 6.26 -16.91
C GLN A 146 -10.20 7.66 -16.31
N GLN A 147 -11.23 8.06 -15.55
CA GLN A 147 -11.18 9.11 -14.57
C GLN A 147 -11.03 8.50 -13.17
N ILE A 148 -10.29 9.18 -12.32
CA ILE A 148 -10.06 8.80 -10.93
C ILE A 148 -10.68 9.88 -10.05
N TYR A 149 -11.53 9.45 -9.13
CA TYR A 149 -12.21 10.33 -8.18
C TYR A 149 -11.81 9.97 -6.76
N ALA A 150 -11.65 10.98 -5.91
CA ALA A 150 -11.44 10.79 -4.49
C ALA A 150 -12.36 11.71 -3.68
N PHE A 151 -12.85 11.21 -2.55
CA PHE A 151 -13.57 11.99 -1.55
C PHE A 151 -12.66 12.13 -0.33
N ILE A 152 -12.41 13.36 0.11
CA ILE A 152 -11.56 13.68 1.26
C ILE A 152 -12.32 14.56 2.26
N SER A 153 -11.92 14.49 3.55
CA SER A 153 -12.52 15.26 4.65
C SER A 153 -11.53 16.27 5.22
N ASP A 154 -12.00 17.09 6.17
CA ASP A 154 -11.15 18.04 6.90
C ASP A 154 -9.93 17.35 7.52
N GLY A 155 -10.13 16.23 8.22
CA GLY A 155 -9.00 15.46 8.77
C GLY A 155 -8.08 14.87 7.70
N GLY A 156 -8.64 14.45 6.56
CA GLY A 156 -7.85 13.94 5.43
C GLY A 156 -6.95 15.01 4.81
N ILE A 157 -7.42 16.25 4.69
CA ILE A 157 -6.65 17.36 4.12
C ILE A 157 -5.51 17.82 5.05
N GLN A 158 -5.65 17.62 6.36
CA GLN A 158 -4.66 18.00 7.37
C GLN A 158 -3.48 17.03 7.45
N GLU A 159 -3.66 15.77 7.07
CA GLU A 159 -2.60 14.76 7.13
C GLU A 159 -1.36 15.14 6.31
N GLU A 160 -0.15 14.89 6.84
CA GLU A 160 1.11 15.22 6.17
C GLU A 160 1.26 14.49 4.83
N ILE A 161 0.76 13.27 4.71
CA ILE A 161 0.78 12.52 3.44
C ILE A 161 0.03 13.25 2.33
N SER A 162 -1.00 14.01 2.69
CA SER A 162 -1.84 14.77 1.76
C SER A 162 -1.06 15.91 1.08
N GLN A 163 -0.07 16.48 1.80
CA GLN A 163 0.83 17.50 1.26
C GLN A 163 1.70 16.91 0.13
N GLY A 164 2.26 15.73 0.35
CA GLY A 164 3.04 15.01 -0.66
C GLY A 164 2.18 14.62 -1.86
N ALA A 165 0.99 14.07 -1.62
CA ALA A 165 0.04 13.66 -2.66
C ALA A 165 -0.38 14.84 -3.55
N GLY A 166 -0.82 15.95 -2.94
CA GLY A 166 -1.25 17.17 -3.65
C GLY A 166 -0.14 17.76 -4.49
N ARG A 167 1.06 17.90 -3.92
CA ARG A 167 2.26 18.42 -4.61
C ARG A 167 2.63 17.56 -5.82
N ILE A 168 2.69 16.23 -5.68
CA ILE A 168 3.09 15.32 -6.77
C ILE A 168 2.03 15.30 -7.87
N ALA A 169 0.75 15.25 -7.53
CA ALA A 169 -0.34 15.25 -8.51
C ALA A 169 -0.34 16.55 -9.35
N GLY A 170 -0.17 17.71 -8.71
CA GLY A 170 -0.06 18.99 -9.39
C GLY A 170 1.19 19.10 -10.26
N HIS A 171 2.35 18.65 -9.75
CA HIS A 171 3.61 18.62 -10.49
C HIS A 171 3.51 17.76 -11.77
N LEU A 172 2.92 16.57 -11.65
CA LEU A 172 2.70 15.69 -12.80
C LEU A 172 1.56 16.14 -13.71
N GLY A 173 0.69 17.06 -13.28
CA GLY A 173 -0.41 17.57 -14.07
C GLY A 173 -1.48 16.50 -14.38
N LEU A 174 -1.89 15.72 -13.37
CA LEU A 174 -2.81 14.58 -13.51
C LEU A 174 -4.26 15.03 -13.79
N ASP A 175 -4.57 15.41 -15.01
CA ASP A 175 -5.90 15.90 -15.41
C ASP A 175 -6.99 14.82 -15.48
N ASN A 176 -6.65 13.58 -15.17
CA ASN A 176 -7.56 12.47 -14.97
C ASN A 176 -7.93 12.25 -13.49
N LEU A 177 -7.56 13.19 -12.61
CA LEU A 177 -7.82 13.14 -11.17
C LEU A 177 -8.72 14.29 -10.75
N THR A 178 -9.87 13.96 -10.14
CA THR A 178 -10.78 14.90 -9.49
C THR A 178 -10.96 14.51 -8.03
N MET A 179 -10.68 15.44 -7.12
CA MET A 179 -10.91 15.26 -5.68
C MET A 179 -12.03 16.16 -5.21
N PHE A 180 -12.94 15.61 -4.41
CA PHE A 180 -13.94 16.38 -3.68
C PHE A 180 -13.52 16.48 -2.22
N TYR A 181 -13.31 17.69 -1.75
CA TYR A 181 -13.04 18.00 -0.36
C TYR A 181 -14.36 18.40 0.32
N ASP A 182 -14.82 17.55 1.24
CA ASP A 182 -15.97 17.78 2.12
C ASP A 182 -15.56 18.73 3.25
N ALA A 183 -15.68 20.02 2.96
CA ALA A 183 -15.28 21.10 3.86
C ALA A 183 -16.47 21.51 4.75
N ASN A 184 -16.76 20.71 5.77
CA ASN A 184 -17.86 20.94 6.71
C ASN A 184 -17.41 21.60 8.03
N ASP A 185 -16.12 21.83 8.17
CA ASP A 185 -15.48 22.55 9.28
C ASP A 185 -15.64 21.87 10.67
N VAL A 186 -16.13 20.60 10.75
CA VAL A 186 -16.38 19.88 12.02
C VAL A 186 -15.54 18.61 12.09
N GLN A 187 -14.74 18.49 13.14
CA GLN A 187 -13.93 17.31 13.43
C GLN A 187 -14.51 16.50 14.60
N LEU A 188 -13.82 15.41 14.98
CA LEU A 188 -14.30 14.52 16.06
C LEU A 188 -14.33 15.20 17.43
N SER A 189 -13.39 16.10 17.69
CA SER A 189 -13.18 16.73 19.01
C SER A 189 -13.16 18.26 18.97
N THR A 190 -13.04 18.88 17.80
CA THR A 190 -12.82 20.33 17.61
C THR A 190 -13.54 20.83 16.37
N MET A 191 -13.65 22.14 16.24
CA MET A 191 -13.90 22.79 14.96
C MET A 191 -12.57 22.95 14.21
N VAL A 192 -12.60 23.04 12.88
CA VAL A 192 -11.38 23.18 12.07
C VAL A 192 -10.60 24.44 12.44
N ASP A 193 -11.26 25.56 12.65
CA ASP A 193 -10.64 26.86 12.97
C ASP A 193 -9.93 26.90 14.34
N GLU A 194 -10.17 25.91 15.21
CA GLU A 194 -9.43 25.72 16.45
C GLU A 194 -8.03 25.08 16.22
N VAL A 195 -7.82 24.42 15.09
CA VAL A 195 -6.60 23.64 14.78
C VAL A 195 -5.87 24.15 13.58
N ASP A 196 -6.58 24.68 12.57
CA ASP A 196 -6.04 25.03 11.26
C ASP A 196 -6.71 26.29 10.70
N THR A 197 -5.89 27.20 10.20
CA THR A 197 -6.33 28.42 9.52
C THR A 197 -5.80 28.50 8.08
N GLU A 198 -5.40 27.37 7.53
CA GLU A 198 -4.79 27.30 6.20
C GLU A 198 -5.81 27.61 5.10
N ASP A 199 -5.38 28.40 4.10
CA ASP A 199 -6.15 28.61 2.88
C ASP A 199 -5.87 27.43 1.92
N VAL A 200 -6.67 26.37 2.06
CA VAL A 200 -6.55 25.14 1.25
C VAL A 200 -6.65 25.44 -0.25
N ALA A 201 -7.50 26.38 -0.65
CA ALA A 201 -7.66 26.75 -2.05
C ALA A 201 -6.34 27.28 -2.62
N ARG A 202 -5.75 28.27 -1.99
CA ARG A 202 -4.46 28.85 -2.42
C ARG A 202 -3.32 27.86 -2.37
N LYS A 203 -3.32 26.97 -1.36
CA LYS A 203 -2.31 25.91 -1.24
C LYS A 203 -2.33 24.98 -2.45
N TYR A 204 -3.48 24.47 -2.82
CA TYR A 204 -3.62 23.59 -4.00
C TYR A 204 -3.38 24.34 -5.32
N GLU A 205 -3.84 25.59 -5.44
CA GLU A 205 -3.51 26.44 -6.59
C GLU A 205 -1.99 26.63 -6.74
N ALA A 206 -1.26 26.85 -5.64
CA ALA A 206 0.20 26.96 -5.65
C ALA A 206 0.90 25.65 -6.07
N TRP A 207 0.28 24.49 -5.87
CA TRP A 207 0.76 23.21 -6.39
C TRP A 207 0.36 22.97 -7.86
N GLY A 208 -0.37 23.89 -8.48
CA GLY A 208 -0.77 23.80 -9.88
C GLY A 208 -2.06 23.03 -10.14
N TRP A 209 -2.94 22.94 -9.14
CA TRP A 209 -4.28 22.40 -9.29
C TRP A 209 -5.27 23.46 -9.81
N LYS A 210 -6.30 23.00 -10.51
CA LYS A 210 -7.55 23.75 -10.68
C LYS A 210 -8.36 23.61 -9.39
N VAL A 211 -8.78 24.71 -8.79
CA VAL A 211 -9.61 24.70 -7.57
C VAL A 211 -10.96 25.33 -7.84
N LEU A 212 -12.03 24.68 -7.39
CA LEU A 212 -13.41 25.12 -7.52
C LEU A 212 -14.06 25.07 -6.12
N THR A 213 -14.60 26.18 -5.65
CA THR A 213 -15.36 26.23 -4.38
C THR A 213 -16.84 26.33 -4.68
N ILE A 214 -17.63 25.43 -4.09
CA ILE A 214 -19.08 25.30 -4.36
C ILE A 214 -19.87 25.09 -3.06
N LYS A 215 -21.17 25.25 -3.14
CA LYS A 215 -22.09 24.71 -2.14
C LYS A 215 -22.19 23.20 -2.34
N GLY A 216 -21.59 22.44 -1.42
CA GLY A 216 -21.44 21.00 -1.55
C GLY A 216 -22.75 20.20 -1.43
N ASN A 217 -23.84 20.84 -1.00
CA ASN A 217 -25.19 20.25 -0.94
C ASN A 217 -26.13 20.78 -2.06
N ASP A 218 -25.59 21.43 -3.10
CA ASP A 218 -26.35 21.93 -4.25
C ASP A 218 -26.04 21.08 -5.50
N VAL A 219 -27.02 20.32 -5.96
CA VAL A 219 -26.90 19.44 -7.13
C VAL A 219 -26.45 20.19 -8.40
N ALA A 220 -26.93 21.42 -8.62
CA ALA A 220 -26.59 22.19 -9.81
C ALA A 220 -25.14 22.69 -9.76
N GLU A 221 -24.66 23.13 -8.59
CA GLU A 221 -23.26 23.53 -8.39
C GLU A 221 -22.31 22.34 -8.50
N ILE A 222 -22.67 21.16 -7.94
CA ILE A 222 -21.89 19.91 -8.06
C ILE A 222 -21.74 19.51 -9.53
N ARG A 223 -22.84 19.49 -10.30
CA ARG A 223 -22.82 19.17 -11.73
C ARG A 223 -21.89 20.12 -12.51
N LYS A 224 -22.04 21.42 -12.27
CA LYS A 224 -21.21 22.43 -12.93
C LYS A 224 -19.71 22.21 -12.62
N ALA A 225 -19.39 21.90 -11.37
CA ALA A 225 -18.00 21.67 -10.98
C ALA A 225 -17.43 20.38 -11.59
N LEU A 226 -18.21 19.30 -11.66
CA LEU A 226 -17.80 18.05 -12.32
C LEU A 226 -17.64 18.24 -13.83
N ASP A 227 -18.53 18.97 -14.50
CA ASP A 227 -18.40 19.31 -15.93
C ASP A 227 -17.11 20.10 -16.18
N GLU A 228 -16.81 21.09 -15.33
CA GLU A 228 -15.58 21.90 -15.42
C GLU A 228 -14.34 21.06 -15.13
N ALA A 229 -14.38 20.14 -14.16
CA ALA A 229 -13.30 19.23 -13.86
C ALA A 229 -12.96 18.32 -15.05
N LEU A 230 -13.97 17.73 -15.69
CA LEU A 230 -13.79 16.86 -16.87
C LEU A 230 -13.26 17.64 -18.10
N ALA A 231 -13.60 18.93 -18.22
CA ALA A 231 -13.09 19.80 -19.27
C ALA A 231 -11.66 20.29 -19.03
N THR A 232 -11.18 20.25 -17.78
CA THR A 232 -9.85 20.72 -17.38
C THR A 232 -8.77 19.79 -17.95
N LYS A 233 -7.70 20.39 -18.51
CA LYS A 233 -6.56 19.66 -19.08
C LYS A 233 -5.25 20.12 -18.46
N GLY A 234 -4.32 19.18 -18.31
CA GLY A 234 -2.96 19.43 -17.85
C GLY A 234 -2.81 19.71 -16.37
N CYS A 235 -3.87 19.61 -15.56
CA CYS A 235 -3.79 19.70 -14.10
C CYS A 235 -4.95 18.94 -13.43
N PRO A 236 -4.76 18.41 -12.22
CA PRO A 236 -5.84 17.82 -11.44
C PRO A 236 -6.81 18.90 -10.93
N THR A 237 -8.02 18.47 -10.56
CA THR A 237 -9.06 19.37 -10.03
C THR A 237 -9.40 19.04 -8.59
N LEU A 238 -9.39 20.05 -7.71
CA LEU A 238 -9.94 20.02 -6.37
C LEU A 238 -11.27 20.77 -6.36
N ILE A 239 -12.34 20.08 -5.97
CA ILE A 239 -13.65 20.68 -5.70
C ILE A 239 -13.81 20.81 -4.18
N ILE A 240 -13.77 22.04 -3.68
CA ILE A 240 -14.03 22.34 -2.26
C ILE A 240 -15.54 22.50 -2.10
N GLY A 241 -16.20 21.47 -1.60
CA GLY A 241 -17.63 21.46 -1.31
C GLY A 241 -17.89 21.96 0.11
N LYS A 242 -18.43 23.14 0.28
CA LYS A 242 -18.95 23.60 1.57
C LYS A 242 -20.24 22.85 1.85
N THR A 243 -20.15 21.86 2.75
CA THR A 243 -21.26 21.00 3.18
C THR A 243 -21.63 21.27 4.63
N CYS A 244 -22.71 20.65 5.09
CA CYS A 244 -23.13 20.73 6.50
C CYS A 244 -22.96 19.36 7.17
N MET A 245 -22.28 19.31 8.30
CA MET A 245 -22.22 18.13 9.16
C MET A 245 -23.62 17.80 9.69
N ALA A 246 -24.05 16.53 9.51
CA ALA A 246 -25.39 16.06 9.85
C ALA A 246 -26.52 16.82 9.10
N TYR A 247 -26.32 17.10 7.83
CA TYR A 247 -27.27 17.85 6.99
C TYR A 247 -28.69 17.27 7.09
N LYS A 248 -29.68 18.14 7.28
CA LYS A 248 -31.11 17.84 7.49
C LYS A 248 -31.46 17.14 8.81
N ALA A 249 -30.53 16.99 9.75
CA ALA A 249 -30.86 16.43 11.06
C ALA A 249 -31.72 17.40 11.90
N LEU A 250 -32.79 16.90 12.52
CA LEU A 250 -33.77 17.68 13.27
C LEU A 250 -33.85 17.22 14.73
N ASP A 251 -34.09 18.16 15.66
CA ASP A 251 -34.40 17.86 17.05
C ASP A 251 -35.90 17.48 17.27
N ALA A 252 -36.28 17.24 18.52
CA ALA A 252 -37.66 16.89 18.86
C ALA A 252 -38.67 18.03 18.58
N GLU A 253 -38.23 19.27 18.48
CA GLU A 253 -39.05 20.43 18.12
C GLU A 253 -39.08 20.69 16.61
N GLY A 254 -38.26 19.95 15.81
CA GLY A 254 -38.15 20.13 14.35
C GLY A 254 -37.17 21.23 13.94
N ARG A 255 -36.25 21.64 14.82
CA ARG A 255 -35.19 22.59 14.52
C ARG A 255 -33.94 21.85 14.05
N GLU A 256 -33.17 22.44 13.17
CA GLU A 256 -31.93 21.83 12.65
C GLU A 256 -30.86 21.67 13.74
N ILE A 257 -30.25 20.49 13.78
CA ILE A 257 -29.07 20.17 14.58
C ILE A 257 -27.93 19.77 13.60
N VAL A 258 -27.28 20.78 13.07
CA VAL A 258 -26.17 20.64 12.10
C VAL A 258 -24.89 21.28 12.64
N ASP A 259 -23.75 20.96 12.05
CA ASP A 259 -22.44 21.59 12.27
C ASP A 259 -22.01 21.62 13.74
N ARG A 260 -22.19 20.51 14.44
CA ARG A 260 -21.82 20.36 15.85
C ARG A 260 -20.91 19.15 16.06
N ILE A 261 -19.91 19.29 16.92
CA ILE A 261 -18.98 18.20 17.28
C ILE A 261 -19.74 16.92 17.70
N PRO A 262 -20.80 16.94 18.54
CA PRO A 262 -21.52 15.71 18.90
C PRO A 262 -22.22 15.01 17.74
N THR A 263 -22.43 15.67 16.59
CA THR A 263 -23.07 15.04 15.42
C THR A 263 -22.08 14.29 14.52
N HIS A 264 -20.78 14.37 14.81
CA HIS A 264 -19.74 13.74 13.99
C HIS A 264 -19.67 12.21 14.20
N GLY A 265 -19.31 11.75 15.40
CA GLY A 265 -18.75 10.41 15.63
C GLY A 265 -19.58 9.50 16.53
N GLN A 266 -20.89 9.70 16.65
CA GLN A 266 -21.80 8.88 17.44
C GLN A 266 -23.20 8.82 16.82
N PRO A 267 -24.05 7.86 17.19
CA PRO A 267 -25.46 7.87 16.78
C PRO A 267 -26.10 9.23 17.05
N LEU A 268 -26.81 9.77 16.05
CA LEU A 268 -27.36 11.12 16.16
C LEU A 268 -28.44 11.24 17.25
N SER A 269 -29.13 10.14 17.58
CA SER A 269 -30.04 10.09 18.74
C SER A 269 -29.36 10.49 20.05
N LYS A 270 -28.07 10.19 20.23
CA LYS A 270 -27.27 10.60 21.39
C LYS A 270 -26.86 12.08 21.34
N ALA A 271 -26.88 12.68 20.15
CA ALA A 271 -26.60 14.10 19.95
C ALA A 271 -27.86 14.99 20.05
N GLY A 272 -29.02 14.43 20.40
CA GLY A 272 -30.27 15.14 20.54
C GLY A 272 -31.13 15.19 19.27
N VAL A 273 -30.77 14.46 18.23
CA VAL A 273 -31.53 14.37 16.99
C VAL A 273 -32.73 13.43 17.15
N SER A 274 -33.89 13.86 16.68
CA SER A 274 -35.08 13.05 16.56
C SER A 274 -35.04 12.28 15.23
N ILE A 275 -34.75 10.98 15.29
CA ILE A 275 -34.66 10.11 14.11
C ILE A 275 -35.98 10.10 13.35
N GLU A 276 -37.13 10.00 14.06
CA GLU A 276 -38.46 10.01 13.44
C GLU A 276 -38.72 11.29 12.64
N LYS A 277 -38.43 12.47 13.21
CA LYS A 277 -38.65 13.75 12.54
C LYS A 277 -37.69 13.94 11.39
N THR A 278 -36.42 13.54 11.57
CA THR A 278 -35.39 13.64 10.53
C THR A 278 -35.75 12.79 9.32
N LEU A 279 -36.07 11.52 9.53
CA LEU A 279 -36.48 10.62 8.43
C LEU A 279 -37.81 11.05 7.83
N GLY A 280 -38.80 11.46 8.64
CA GLY A 280 -40.09 11.97 8.18
C GLY A 280 -39.95 13.21 7.29
N ALA A 281 -39.06 14.16 7.62
CA ALA A 281 -38.80 15.34 6.80
C ALA A 281 -38.15 15.00 5.43
N MET A 282 -37.38 13.91 5.36
CA MET A 282 -36.84 13.35 4.12
C MET A 282 -37.82 12.45 3.36
N GLY A 283 -39.03 12.22 3.93
CA GLY A 283 -40.10 11.42 3.35
C GLY A 283 -39.90 9.91 3.50
N PHE A 284 -39.30 9.47 4.63
CA PHE A 284 -39.10 8.06 4.99
C PHE A 284 -39.74 7.74 6.35
N ASP A 285 -40.16 6.48 6.50
CA ASP A 285 -40.76 5.98 7.73
C ASP A 285 -39.66 5.43 8.67
N ALA A 286 -39.55 6.01 9.85
CA ALA A 286 -38.60 5.56 10.85
C ALA A 286 -38.89 4.15 11.40
N ALA A 287 -40.11 3.63 11.25
CA ALA A 287 -40.44 2.27 11.62
C ALA A 287 -39.92 1.23 10.58
N ASN A 288 -39.73 1.66 9.32
CA ASN A 288 -39.17 0.82 8.25
C ASN A 288 -38.19 1.61 7.40
N PRO A 289 -36.99 1.97 7.95
CA PRO A 289 -36.09 2.90 7.29
C PRO A 289 -35.18 2.27 6.22
N PHE A 290 -35.03 0.94 6.20
CA PHE A 290 -34.22 0.25 5.21
C PHE A 290 -35.04 0.00 3.93
N VAL A 291 -35.20 1.07 3.14
CA VAL A 291 -35.97 1.05 1.89
C VAL A 291 -35.26 1.89 0.82
N ILE A 292 -35.46 1.52 -0.44
CA ILE A 292 -35.11 2.35 -1.58
C ILE A 292 -36.41 2.90 -2.16
N ALA A 293 -36.53 4.22 -2.27
CA ALA A 293 -37.72 4.86 -2.81
C ALA A 293 -37.90 4.48 -4.30
N PRO A 294 -39.14 4.23 -4.78
CA PRO A 294 -39.36 3.77 -6.16
C PRO A 294 -38.79 4.68 -7.25
N GLU A 295 -38.82 6.00 -7.03
CA GLU A 295 -38.24 6.98 -7.95
C GLU A 295 -36.69 6.93 -7.96
N VAL A 296 -36.06 6.55 -6.85
CA VAL A 296 -34.61 6.35 -6.73
C VAL A 296 -34.19 5.04 -7.40
N GLU A 297 -34.97 3.98 -7.19
CA GLU A 297 -34.75 2.72 -7.89
C GLU A 297 -34.87 2.90 -9.41
N ALA A 298 -35.85 3.67 -9.88
CA ALA A 298 -36.00 4.00 -11.29
C ALA A 298 -34.81 4.83 -11.84
N LEU A 299 -34.29 5.75 -11.04
CA LEU A 299 -33.09 6.55 -11.39
C LEU A 299 -31.88 5.64 -11.65
N TYR A 300 -31.56 4.73 -10.71
CA TYR A 300 -30.39 3.87 -10.84
C TYR A 300 -30.58 2.77 -11.89
N ARG A 301 -31.78 2.25 -12.08
CA ARG A 301 -32.08 1.35 -13.20
C ARG A 301 -31.83 2.02 -14.56
N LYS A 302 -32.26 3.27 -14.72
CA LYS A 302 -31.97 4.06 -15.91
C LYS A 302 -30.46 4.27 -16.09
N ARG A 303 -29.74 4.57 -14.99
CA ARG A 303 -28.27 4.74 -15.03
C ARG A 303 -27.58 3.45 -15.49
N ASP A 304 -27.99 2.31 -15.00
CA ASP A 304 -27.45 1.01 -15.43
C ASP A 304 -27.65 0.76 -16.93
N GLU A 305 -28.82 1.10 -17.46
CA GLU A 305 -29.10 1.00 -18.90
C GLU A 305 -28.18 1.91 -19.72
N GLU A 306 -27.97 3.17 -19.28
CA GLU A 306 -27.05 4.12 -19.91
C GLU A 306 -25.61 3.57 -19.89
N LEU A 307 -25.16 3.04 -18.77
CA LEU A 307 -23.82 2.45 -18.62
C LEU A 307 -23.63 1.20 -19.48
N ARG A 308 -24.64 0.31 -19.56
CA ARG A 308 -24.59 -0.86 -20.47
C ARG A 308 -24.44 -0.42 -21.93
N GLN A 309 -25.12 0.64 -22.34
CA GLN A 309 -24.97 1.18 -23.70
C GLN A 309 -23.57 1.79 -23.92
N LEU A 310 -23.05 2.51 -22.94
CA LEU A 310 -21.69 3.06 -22.96
C LEU A 310 -20.67 1.94 -23.12
N TRP A 311 -20.75 0.90 -22.29
CA TRP A 311 -19.81 -0.22 -22.34
C TRP A 311 -19.93 -1.04 -23.63
N LYS A 312 -21.12 -1.21 -24.17
CA LYS A 312 -21.32 -1.83 -25.48
C LYS A 312 -20.61 -1.05 -26.60
N GLN A 313 -20.66 0.30 -26.56
CA GLN A 313 -19.94 1.15 -27.53
C GLN A 313 -18.44 1.04 -27.32
N TYR A 314 -17.97 1.09 -26.07
CA TYR A 314 -16.58 0.90 -25.72
C TYR A 314 -16.04 -0.46 -26.21
N ASP A 315 -16.76 -1.55 -25.97
CA ASP A 315 -16.38 -2.91 -26.39
C ASP A 315 -16.26 -3.03 -27.91
N ALA A 316 -17.12 -2.35 -28.66
CA ALA A 316 -17.02 -2.28 -30.12
C ALA A 316 -15.75 -1.55 -30.58
N THR A 317 -15.45 -0.39 -29.97
CA THR A 317 -14.22 0.39 -30.25
C THR A 317 -12.97 -0.41 -29.84
N PHE A 318 -12.99 -1.00 -28.65
CA PHE A 318 -11.91 -1.83 -28.14
C PHE A 318 -11.63 -3.04 -29.04
N SER A 319 -12.68 -3.72 -29.51
CA SER A 319 -12.55 -4.85 -30.43
C SER A 319 -11.92 -4.46 -31.79
N GLN A 320 -12.19 -3.24 -32.26
CA GLN A 320 -11.55 -2.72 -33.47
C GLN A 320 -10.07 -2.42 -33.22
N TRP A 321 -9.76 -1.78 -32.07
CA TRP A 321 -8.39 -1.50 -31.67
C TRP A 321 -7.59 -2.80 -31.48
N GLN A 322 -8.15 -3.84 -30.83
CA GLN A 322 -7.52 -5.14 -30.66
C GLN A 322 -7.14 -5.81 -32.00
N LYS A 323 -8.01 -5.69 -33.02
CA LYS A 323 -7.72 -6.24 -34.36
C LYS A 323 -6.60 -5.48 -35.06
N ALA A 324 -6.53 -4.17 -34.86
CA ALA A 324 -5.51 -3.31 -35.45
C ALA A 324 -4.16 -3.40 -34.71
N ASN A 325 -4.17 -3.74 -33.41
CA ASN A 325 -3.02 -3.73 -32.50
C ASN A 325 -2.93 -5.05 -31.71
N ALA A 326 -2.90 -6.20 -32.43
CA ALA A 326 -3.02 -7.51 -31.80
C ALA A 326 -1.90 -7.81 -30.77
N GLU A 327 -0.68 -7.35 -31.02
CA GLU A 327 0.46 -7.53 -30.10
C GLU A 327 0.25 -6.70 -28.82
N ASP A 328 -0.14 -5.43 -28.96
CA ASP A 328 -0.41 -4.55 -27.82
C ASP A 328 -1.62 -5.02 -27.02
N ALA A 329 -2.63 -5.57 -27.67
CA ALA A 329 -3.79 -6.15 -27.00
C ALA A 329 -3.43 -7.39 -26.17
N ALA A 330 -2.55 -8.26 -26.70
CA ALA A 330 -2.03 -9.40 -25.97
C ALA A 330 -1.17 -8.95 -24.77
N LEU A 331 -0.29 -7.97 -24.99
CA LEU A 331 0.56 -7.40 -23.95
C LEU A 331 -0.27 -6.77 -22.83
N MET A 332 -1.28 -5.96 -23.19
CA MET A 332 -2.17 -5.33 -22.21
C MET A 332 -2.90 -6.38 -21.38
N LYS A 333 -3.41 -7.43 -22.03
CA LYS A 333 -4.06 -8.53 -21.31
C LYS A 333 -3.10 -9.18 -20.31
N ASP A 334 -1.87 -9.48 -20.72
CA ASP A 334 -0.85 -10.08 -19.86
C ASP A 334 -0.53 -9.17 -18.66
N TRP A 335 -0.47 -7.84 -18.85
CA TRP A 335 -0.22 -6.88 -17.78
C TRP A 335 -1.37 -6.86 -16.75
N PHE A 336 -2.63 -6.88 -17.21
CA PHE A 336 -3.79 -6.90 -16.29
C PHE A 336 -4.01 -8.29 -15.66
N ASP A 337 -3.59 -9.37 -16.32
CA ASP A 337 -3.58 -10.72 -15.75
C ASP A 337 -2.41 -10.93 -14.76
N GLY A 338 -1.51 -9.93 -14.57
CA GLY A 338 -0.35 -10.05 -13.69
C GLY A 338 0.74 -10.97 -14.18
N LYS A 339 0.76 -11.32 -15.49
CA LYS A 339 1.75 -12.22 -16.05
C LYS A 339 3.10 -11.53 -16.19
N LEU A 340 4.12 -12.17 -15.65
CA LEU A 340 5.51 -11.76 -15.84
C LEU A 340 6.07 -12.28 -17.15
N PRO A 341 6.94 -11.51 -17.83
CA PRO A 341 7.75 -12.06 -18.92
C PRO A 341 8.71 -13.13 -18.37
N VAL A 342 9.13 -14.02 -19.27
CA VAL A 342 10.15 -15.03 -18.91
C VAL A 342 11.49 -14.32 -18.69
N ILE A 343 12.03 -14.45 -17.49
CA ILE A 343 13.33 -13.90 -17.09
C ILE A 343 14.27 -15.08 -16.80
N ASP A 344 15.39 -15.12 -17.47
CA ASP A 344 16.47 -16.07 -17.14
C ASP A 344 17.30 -15.49 -15.98
N TRP A 345 16.84 -15.76 -14.75
CA TRP A 345 17.47 -15.28 -13.54
C TRP A 345 18.90 -15.83 -13.35
N ALA A 346 19.14 -17.03 -13.84
CA ALA A 346 20.47 -17.67 -13.75
C ALA A 346 21.50 -16.99 -14.65
N ALA A 347 21.06 -16.32 -15.72
CA ALA A 347 21.92 -15.60 -16.65
C ALA A 347 22.27 -14.18 -16.18
N ILE A 348 21.70 -13.70 -15.07
CA ILE A 348 22.02 -12.37 -14.50
C ILE A 348 23.39 -12.45 -13.84
N GLU A 349 24.39 -11.88 -14.52
CA GLU A 349 25.76 -11.85 -14.01
C GLU A 349 25.91 -10.84 -12.88
N GLN A 350 26.33 -11.30 -11.71
CA GLN A 350 26.65 -10.48 -10.55
C GLN A 350 28.17 -10.33 -10.39
N LYS A 351 28.58 -9.15 -9.96
CA LYS A 351 29.98 -8.94 -9.57
C LYS A 351 30.17 -9.43 -8.15
N SER A 352 31.07 -10.39 -7.94
CA SER A 352 31.43 -10.93 -6.63
C SER A 352 31.89 -9.87 -5.64
N GLY A 353 31.62 -10.09 -4.36
CA GLY A 353 32.11 -9.25 -3.27
C GLY A 353 31.52 -7.84 -3.27
N GLN A 354 30.28 -7.66 -3.71
CA GLN A 354 29.59 -6.37 -3.71
C GLN A 354 28.54 -6.30 -2.60
N ALA A 355 28.13 -5.07 -2.28
CA ALA A 355 26.96 -4.82 -1.44
C ALA A 355 25.69 -5.35 -2.11
N THR A 356 24.76 -5.89 -1.34
CA THR A 356 23.50 -6.42 -1.90
C THR A 356 22.64 -5.32 -2.53
N ARG A 357 22.73 -4.05 -2.09
CA ARG A 357 22.11 -2.92 -2.82
C ARG A 357 22.68 -2.75 -4.24
N SER A 358 23.98 -3.01 -4.44
CA SER A 358 24.61 -2.92 -5.76
C SER A 358 24.20 -4.10 -6.65
N ALA A 359 24.09 -5.29 -6.07
CA ALA A 359 23.51 -6.45 -6.75
C ALA A 359 22.05 -6.21 -7.15
N SER A 360 21.27 -5.57 -6.29
CA SER A 360 19.90 -5.13 -6.60
C SER A 360 19.87 -4.17 -7.80
N ALA A 361 20.81 -3.22 -7.90
CA ALA A 361 20.89 -2.34 -9.07
C ALA A 361 21.13 -3.10 -10.38
N THR A 362 21.93 -4.17 -10.33
CA THR A 362 22.15 -5.05 -11.49
C THR A 362 20.85 -5.72 -11.91
N VAL A 363 20.09 -6.27 -10.96
CA VAL A 363 18.78 -6.88 -11.25
C VAL A 363 17.78 -5.85 -11.75
N LEU A 364 17.70 -4.67 -11.11
CA LEU A 364 16.80 -3.59 -11.53
C LEU A 364 17.06 -3.12 -12.95
N LYS A 365 18.32 -3.13 -13.41
CA LYS A 365 18.67 -2.83 -14.80
C LYS A 365 18.08 -3.87 -15.77
N GLU A 366 18.15 -5.16 -15.42
CA GLU A 366 17.53 -6.23 -16.21
C GLU A 366 15.99 -6.13 -16.21
N LEU A 367 15.38 -5.83 -15.05
CA LEU A 367 13.95 -5.60 -14.96
C LEU A 367 13.51 -4.39 -15.78
N ALA A 368 14.29 -3.32 -15.81
CA ALA A 368 14.04 -2.15 -16.66
C ALA A 368 13.95 -2.52 -18.15
N ALA A 369 14.77 -3.47 -18.60
CA ALA A 369 14.78 -3.92 -20.00
C ALA A 369 13.64 -4.93 -20.31
N ARG A 370 13.25 -5.77 -19.35
CA ARG A 370 12.38 -6.92 -19.58
C ARG A 370 10.94 -6.74 -19.12
N VAL A 371 10.68 -5.88 -18.14
CA VAL A 371 9.37 -5.69 -17.52
C VAL A 371 8.85 -4.27 -17.81
N PRO A 372 8.26 -4.07 -19.01
CA PRO A 372 7.92 -2.72 -19.49
C PRO A 372 6.81 -2.03 -18.71
N ASN A 373 6.02 -2.74 -17.91
CA ASN A 373 4.98 -2.19 -17.03
C ASN A 373 5.44 -2.02 -15.57
N MET A 374 6.73 -2.15 -15.29
CA MET A 374 7.27 -1.86 -13.96
C MET A 374 7.57 -0.37 -13.82
N ILE A 375 7.14 0.22 -12.70
CA ILE A 375 7.43 1.59 -12.28
C ILE A 375 8.18 1.53 -10.96
N VAL A 376 9.33 2.20 -10.90
CA VAL A 376 10.15 2.29 -9.68
C VAL A 376 10.15 3.72 -9.17
N SER A 377 10.14 3.90 -7.86
CA SER A 377 10.20 5.20 -7.20
C SER A 377 11.31 5.24 -6.15
N SER A 378 11.83 6.42 -5.88
CA SER A 378 12.76 6.65 -4.77
C SER A 378 12.43 7.98 -4.07
N ALA A 379 12.70 8.02 -2.76
CA ALA A 379 12.52 9.20 -1.93
C ALA A 379 13.78 10.10 -1.95
N ASP A 380 14.19 10.52 -3.16
CA ASP A 380 15.38 11.33 -3.43
C ASP A 380 16.73 10.64 -3.04
N LEU A 381 16.73 9.31 -3.01
CA LEU A 381 17.89 8.51 -2.58
C LEU A 381 18.40 7.55 -3.67
N SER A 382 17.91 7.64 -4.90
CA SER A 382 18.11 6.63 -5.96
C SER A 382 19.58 6.31 -6.25
N ASN A 383 20.48 7.28 -6.15
CA ASN A 383 21.93 7.10 -6.31
C ASN A 383 22.56 6.33 -5.13
N SER A 384 21.96 6.34 -3.96
CA SER A 384 22.43 5.68 -2.73
C SER A 384 21.69 4.37 -2.47
N ASP A 385 20.36 4.34 -2.55
CA ASP A 385 19.58 3.12 -2.43
C ASP A 385 19.70 2.20 -3.66
N LYS A 386 20.39 2.69 -4.71
CA LYS A 386 20.70 1.98 -5.95
C LYS A 386 19.50 1.65 -6.85
N THR A 387 18.34 2.24 -6.61
CA THR A 387 17.22 2.20 -7.55
C THR A 387 17.51 2.92 -8.86
N ASP A 388 18.56 3.77 -8.90
CA ASP A 388 19.09 4.36 -10.13
C ASP A 388 19.55 3.33 -11.17
N GLY A 389 19.78 2.08 -10.75
CA GLY A 389 19.97 0.95 -11.68
C GLY A 389 18.80 0.79 -12.64
N PHE A 390 17.57 0.98 -12.17
CA PHE A 390 16.38 0.98 -13.01
C PHE A 390 16.27 2.26 -13.85
N LEU A 391 16.51 3.43 -13.25
CA LEU A 391 16.44 4.72 -13.94
C LEU A 391 17.40 4.80 -15.13
N LYS A 392 18.60 4.22 -15.02
CA LYS A 392 19.58 4.19 -16.12
C LYS A 392 19.12 3.41 -17.35
N GLY A 393 18.16 2.50 -17.18
CA GLY A 393 17.53 1.74 -18.27
C GLY A 393 16.18 2.29 -18.71
N THR A 394 15.71 3.41 -18.13
CA THR A 394 14.40 4.01 -18.38
C THR A 394 14.49 5.53 -18.36
N GLU A 395 13.33 6.19 -18.32
CA GLU A 395 13.24 7.64 -18.14
C GLU A 395 12.41 7.99 -16.91
N ALA A 396 12.65 9.17 -16.34
CA ALA A 396 11.81 9.70 -15.29
C ALA A 396 10.43 10.10 -15.82
N MET A 397 9.40 9.78 -15.05
CA MET A 397 8.04 10.23 -15.33
C MET A 397 7.91 11.74 -15.09
N SER A 398 7.20 12.42 -15.98
CA SER A 398 6.94 13.85 -15.87
C SER A 398 5.63 14.22 -16.56
N ARG A 399 5.18 15.47 -16.36
CA ARG A 399 4.01 16.05 -17.06
C ARG A 399 4.08 15.90 -18.59
N ASN A 400 5.27 15.89 -19.16
CA ASN A 400 5.49 15.80 -20.61
C ASN A 400 5.85 14.38 -21.06
N ASN A 401 6.04 13.46 -20.12
CA ASN A 401 6.43 12.07 -20.40
C ASN A 401 5.80 11.11 -19.38
N TYR A 402 4.54 10.75 -19.59
CA TYR A 402 3.88 9.71 -18.79
C TYR A 402 4.35 8.29 -19.12
N GLY A 403 5.11 8.10 -20.20
CA GLY A 403 5.76 6.83 -20.52
C GLY A 403 7.04 6.58 -19.71
N GLY A 404 7.54 7.57 -18.98
CA GLY A 404 8.62 7.39 -18.03
C GLY A 404 8.23 6.40 -16.92
N ARG A 405 9.19 5.55 -16.52
CA ARG A 405 8.94 4.46 -15.57
C ARG A 405 9.68 4.62 -14.24
N PHE A 406 10.23 5.81 -14.01
CA PHE A 406 10.85 6.17 -12.73
C PHE A 406 10.15 7.39 -12.14
N LEU A 407 9.51 7.22 -10.97
CA LEU A 407 8.83 8.30 -10.27
C LEU A 407 9.76 8.94 -9.23
N GLN A 408 10.13 10.18 -9.47
CA GLN A 408 10.86 11.01 -8.49
C GLN A 408 9.87 11.55 -7.45
N ALA A 409 9.74 10.89 -6.31
CA ALA A 409 8.77 11.28 -5.29
C ALA A 409 9.23 12.49 -4.45
N GLY A 410 10.56 12.74 -4.40
CA GLY A 410 11.17 13.64 -3.45
C GLY A 410 11.21 13.02 -2.04
N VAL A 411 11.66 13.76 -1.03
CA VAL A 411 11.75 13.26 0.34
C VAL A 411 10.36 13.17 0.96
N ALA A 412 9.67 12.05 0.68
CA ALA A 412 8.29 11.80 1.08
C ALA A 412 8.00 10.28 1.07
N GLU A 413 8.61 9.52 1.98
CA GLU A 413 8.59 8.06 2.02
C GLU A 413 7.18 7.48 2.15
N LEU A 414 6.36 8.08 3.02
CA LEU A 414 4.98 7.64 3.25
C LEU A 414 4.13 7.85 1.99
N THR A 415 4.21 9.05 1.40
CA THR A 415 3.49 9.37 0.15
C THR A 415 3.96 8.45 -0.99
N MET A 416 5.27 8.28 -1.18
CA MET A 416 5.84 7.41 -2.20
C MET A 416 5.30 5.98 -2.09
N ALA A 417 5.31 5.42 -0.90
CA ALA A 417 4.79 4.08 -0.63
C ALA A 417 3.30 3.97 -1.00
N ALA A 418 2.48 4.95 -0.58
CA ALA A 418 1.05 4.97 -0.90
C ALA A 418 0.78 5.14 -2.40
N LEU A 419 1.56 5.98 -3.10
CA LEU A 419 1.46 6.10 -4.57
C LEU A 419 1.74 4.75 -5.25
N CYS A 420 2.77 4.01 -4.81
CA CYS A 420 3.08 2.68 -5.35
C CYS A 420 1.95 1.67 -5.09
N VAL A 421 1.36 1.68 -3.90
CA VAL A 421 0.17 0.86 -3.60
C VAL A 421 -1.00 1.26 -4.49
N GLY A 422 -1.27 2.56 -4.65
CA GLY A 422 -2.34 3.07 -5.52
C GLY A 422 -2.17 2.70 -6.99
N MET A 423 -0.93 2.73 -7.51
CA MET A 423 -0.61 2.24 -8.86
C MET A 423 -0.95 0.75 -9.01
N MET A 424 -0.58 -0.07 -8.02
CA MET A 424 -0.89 -1.50 -8.02
C MET A 424 -2.40 -1.78 -7.91
N LEU A 425 -3.15 -0.99 -7.13
CA LEU A 425 -4.62 -1.08 -7.02
C LEU A 425 -5.31 -0.78 -8.37
N HIS A 426 -4.75 0.10 -9.17
CA HIS A 426 -5.25 0.33 -10.53
C HIS A 426 -5.15 -0.94 -11.39
N GLY A 427 -4.09 -1.70 -11.24
CA GLY A 427 -3.78 -2.85 -12.08
C GLY A 427 -3.01 -2.48 -13.36
N GLY A 428 -2.48 -3.49 -14.03
CA GLY A 428 -1.70 -3.34 -15.27
C GLY A 428 -0.26 -2.87 -15.08
N VAL A 429 0.16 -2.53 -13.85
CA VAL A 429 1.52 -2.09 -13.53
C VAL A 429 2.08 -2.84 -12.31
N ILE A 430 3.39 -2.92 -12.23
CA ILE A 430 4.13 -3.44 -11.08
C ILE A 430 4.90 -2.26 -10.47
N ALA A 431 4.74 -2.04 -9.16
CA ALA A 431 5.37 -0.91 -8.48
C ALA A 431 6.40 -1.36 -7.44
N ALA A 432 7.54 -0.65 -7.43
CA ALA A 432 8.55 -0.78 -6.39
C ALA A 432 8.98 0.60 -5.88
N CYS A 433 9.34 0.71 -4.60
CA CYS A 433 9.85 1.95 -4.03
C CYS A 433 11.04 1.71 -3.12
N GLY A 434 12.04 2.59 -3.24
CA GLY A 434 13.31 2.51 -2.52
C GLY A 434 13.53 3.64 -1.52
N THR A 435 14.12 3.29 -0.36
CA THR A 435 14.63 4.22 0.64
C THR A 435 15.65 3.51 1.55
N PHE A 436 16.22 4.20 2.53
CA PHE A 436 17.02 3.55 3.56
C PHE A 436 16.15 2.81 4.56
N PHE A 437 16.66 1.72 5.12
CA PHE A 437 15.86 0.83 5.95
C PHE A 437 15.33 1.50 7.23
N VAL A 438 16.09 2.37 7.86
CA VAL A 438 15.62 3.15 9.01
C VAL A 438 14.36 3.97 8.68
N PHE A 439 14.22 4.45 7.45
CA PHE A 439 13.06 5.21 7.01
C PHE A 439 11.86 4.34 6.59
N SER A 440 11.96 3.01 6.73
CA SER A 440 10.77 2.15 6.72
C SER A 440 9.78 2.53 7.83
N ASP A 441 10.25 3.21 8.88
CA ASP A 441 9.41 3.76 9.95
C ASP A 441 8.34 4.72 9.43
N TYR A 442 8.69 5.55 8.44
CA TYR A 442 7.70 6.41 7.78
C TYR A 442 6.71 5.63 6.92
N GLN A 443 7.07 4.47 6.40
CA GLN A 443 6.24 3.68 5.48
C GLN A 443 5.29 2.71 6.18
N LYS A 444 5.47 2.42 7.48
CA LYS A 444 4.71 1.39 8.23
C LYS A 444 3.20 1.47 8.09
N PRO A 445 2.54 2.63 8.17
CA PRO A 445 1.09 2.71 8.00
C PRO A 445 0.62 2.16 6.65
N VAL A 446 1.36 2.48 5.59
CA VAL A 446 1.06 2.02 4.21
C VAL A 446 1.42 0.55 4.02
N ILE A 447 2.54 0.07 4.59
CA ILE A 447 2.91 -1.36 4.57
C ILE A 447 1.78 -2.20 5.18
N ARG A 448 1.25 -1.77 6.33
CA ARG A 448 0.12 -2.44 6.98
C ARG A 448 -1.13 -2.43 6.10
N LEU A 449 -1.43 -1.30 5.46
CA LEU A 449 -2.60 -1.18 4.58
C LEU A 449 -2.45 -2.04 3.31
N ALA A 450 -1.25 -2.07 2.71
CA ALA A 450 -0.94 -2.94 1.57
C ALA A 450 -1.09 -4.42 1.93
N ALA A 451 -0.61 -4.82 3.11
CA ALA A 451 -0.76 -6.20 3.61
C ALA A 451 -2.23 -6.58 3.83
N LEU A 452 -3.03 -5.67 4.41
CA LEU A 452 -4.46 -5.88 4.63
C LEU A 452 -5.24 -6.00 3.30
N MET A 453 -4.89 -5.19 2.31
CA MET A 453 -5.48 -5.23 0.95
C MET A 453 -4.87 -6.32 0.05
N GLN A 454 -3.83 -7.02 0.50
CA GLN A 454 -3.11 -8.03 -0.28
C GLN A 454 -2.56 -7.44 -1.60
N VAL A 455 -1.89 -6.30 -1.52
CA VAL A 455 -1.30 -5.61 -2.68
C VAL A 455 0.19 -5.92 -2.76
N PRO A 456 0.68 -6.57 -3.84
CA PRO A 456 2.04 -7.09 -3.93
C PRO A 456 3.08 -6.04 -4.34
N VAL A 457 3.07 -4.86 -3.71
CA VAL A 457 4.08 -3.81 -3.89
C VAL A 457 5.46 -4.27 -3.38
N LYS A 458 6.54 -3.78 -4.01
CA LYS A 458 7.92 -4.16 -3.66
C LYS A 458 8.59 -3.00 -2.94
N PHE A 459 8.89 -3.18 -1.65
CA PHE A 459 9.66 -2.24 -0.84
C PHE A 459 11.14 -2.62 -0.90
N VAL A 460 11.99 -1.68 -1.27
CA VAL A 460 13.45 -1.86 -1.37
C VAL A 460 14.12 -1.01 -0.30
N TRP A 461 14.62 -1.65 0.74
CA TRP A 461 15.27 -0.98 1.86
C TRP A 461 16.75 -1.28 1.88
N THR A 462 17.55 -0.24 1.75
CA THR A 462 19.00 -0.36 1.79
C THR A 462 19.58 0.19 3.09
N HIS A 463 20.87 -0.01 3.33
CA HIS A 463 21.49 0.42 4.60
C HIS A 463 20.91 -0.37 5.78
N ASP A 464 21.08 -1.70 5.69
CA ASP A 464 20.37 -2.71 6.48
C ASP A 464 20.64 -2.72 7.98
N ALA A 465 21.80 -2.14 8.45
CA ALA A 465 22.19 -2.19 9.84
C ALA A 465 23.27 -1.15 10.19
N PHE A 466 23.92 -1.24 11.36
CA PHE A 466 24.91 -0.28 11.87
C PHE A 466 26.11 -0.04 10.93
N ARG A 467 26.39 -0.95 9.98
CA ARG A 467 27.41 -0.77 8.96
C ARG A 467 27.10 0.32 7.91
N VAL A 468 26.02 1.08 8.13
CA VAL A 468 25.82 2.41 7.54
C VAL A 468 27.01 3.31 7.86
N GLY A 469 27.50 3.24 9.09
CA GLY A 469 28.80 3.78 9.46
C GLY A 469 28.78 5.26 9.87
N GLU A 470 29.37 6.10 9.06
CA GLU A 470 29.64 7.51 9.41
C GLU A 470 28.39 8.36 9.62
N ASP A 471 27.25 8.00 9.00
CA ASP A 471 25.97 8.70 9.18
C ASP A 471 25.41 8.54 10.61
N GLY A 472 25.77 7.44 11.29
CA GLY A 472 25.53 7.23 12.71
C GLY A 472 24.08 6.83 13.06
N PRO A 473 23.72 6.94 14.36
CA PRO A 473 22.51 6.33 14.93
C PRO A 473 21.20 6.72 14.25
N THR A 474 21.10 7.91 13.67
CA THR A 474 19.88 8.37 12.99
C THR A 474 19.62 7.65 11.66
N HIS A 475 20.61 6.94 11.14
CA HIS A 475 20.57 6.22 9.86
C HIS A 475 20.85 4.72 10.02
N GLU A 476 21.18 4.27 11.22
CA GLU A 476 21.52 2.89 11.54
C GLU A 476 20.31 2.14 12.08
N PRO A 477 19.68 1.24 11.30
CA PRO A 477 18.58 0.41 11.79
C PRO A 477 19.06 -0.54 12.90
N VAL A 478 18.31 -0.66 13.97
CA VAL A 478 18.52 -1.62 15.06
C VAL A 478 17.26 -2.42 15.33
N GLU A 479 16.13 -1.71 15.53
CA GLU A 479 14.83 -2.29 15.82
C GLU A 479 13.96 -2.50 14.57
N GLN A 480 14.29 -1.91 13.44
CA GLN A 480 13.45 -1.94 12.23
C GLN A 480 13.25 -3.36 11.70
N GLU A 481 14.29 -4.21 11.74
CA GLU A 481 14.14 -5.61 11.30
C GLU A 481 13.13 -6.35 12.15
N ALA A 482 13.20 -6.24 13.50
CA ALA A 482 12.24 -6.84 14.39
C ALA A 482 10.81 -6.39 14.09
N GLN A 483 10.61 -5.09 13.85
CA GLN A 483 9.32 -4.50 13.56
C GLN A 483 8.74 -4.99 12.21
N ILE A 484 9.57 -5.09 11.18
CA ILE A 484 9.13 -5.59 9.86
C ILE A 484 8.86 -7.10 9.89
N ARG A 485 9.68 -7.87 10.63
CA ARG A 485 9.48 -9.32 10.84
C ARG A 485 8.14 -9.64 11.53
N LEU A 486 7.55 -8.71 12.31
CA LEU A 486 6.20 -8.89 12.84
C LEU A 486 5.16 -9.02 11.71
N MET A 487 5.34 -8.35 10.59
CA MET A 487 4.44 -8.49 9.43
C MET A 487 4.54 -9.87 8.76
N GLU A 488 5.71 -10.52 8.84
CA GLU A 488 5.88 -11.91 8.42
C GLU A 488 5.15 -12.91 9.35
N LYS A 489 5.02 -12.57 10.64
CA LYS A 489 4.37 -13.42 11.66
C LYS A 489 2.85 -13.26 11.67
N LEU A 490 2.34 -12.14 11.17
CA LEU A 490 0.92 -11.87 11.03
C LEU A 490 0.36 -12.56 9.79
N HIS A 491 -0.82 -13.18 9.90
CA HIS A 491 -1.56 -13.71 8.76
C HIS A 491 -2.66 -12.74 8.33
N ASN A 492 -2.84 -12.60 7.03
CA ASN A 492 -3.95 -11.85 6.46
C ASN A 492 -5.27 -12.66 6.52
N HIS A 493 -6.38 -12.06 6.10
CA HIS A 493 -7.69 -12.72 6.13
C HIS A 493 -7.80 -13.94 5.21
N SER A 494 -6.90 -14.08 4.23
CA SER A 494 -6.79 -15.28 3.38
C SER A 494 -5.93 -16.40 4.00
N GLY A 495 -5.45 -16.21 5.23
CA GLY A 495 -4.63 -17.19 5.94
C GLY A 495 -3.16 -17.23 5.51
N GLN A 496 -2.73 -16.33 4.62
CA GLN A 496 -1.34 -16.20 4.19
C GLN A 496 -0.57 -15.26 5.12
N ARG A 497 0.76 -15.36 5.12
CA ARG A 497 1.60 -14.36 5.78
C ARG A 497 1.37 -12.99 5.16
N SER A 498 1.24 -11.97 6.02
CA SER A 498 0.87 -10.63 5.57
C SER A 498 1.93 -9.94 4.72
N MET A 499 3.18 -10.41 4.76
CA MET A 499 4.30 -9.85 4.02
C MET A 499 5.38 -10.90 3.78
N LEU A 500 6.03 -10.86 2.63
CA LEU A 500 7.27 -11.57 2.34
C LEU A 500 8.45 -10.64 2.68
N VAL A 501 9.29 -11.04 3.65
CA VAL A 501 10.48 -10.27 4.02
C VAL A 501 11.73 -11.05 3.67
N LEU A 502 12.63 -10.45 2.90
CA LEU A 502 13.84 -11.09 2.39
C LEU A 502 15.07 -10.24 2.75
N ARG A 503 16.04 -10.83 3.42
CA ARG A 503 17.33 -10.22 3.72
C ARG A 503 18.45 -11.09 3.17
N PRO A 504 18.83 -10.91 1.88
CA PRO A 504 19.81 -11.74 1.20
C PRO A 504 21.22 -11.54 1.75
N ALA A 505 22.00 -12.63 1.81
CA ALA A 505 23.32 -12.65 2.41
C ALA A 505 24.46 -12.36 1.43
N ASP A 506 24.21 -12.43 0.12
CA ASP A 506 25.19 -12.07 -0.91
C ASP A 506 24.53 -11.62 -2.23
N VAL A 507 25.34 -11.38 -3.24
CA VAL A 507 24.88 -10.89 -4.55
C VAL A 507 23.98 -11.90 -5.27
N HIS A 508 24.20 -13.19 -5.10
CA HIS A 508 23.43 -14.25 -5.75
C HIS A 508 22.09 -14.49 -5.04
N GLU A 509 22.07 -14.48 -3.71
CA GLU A 509 20.82 -14.45 -2.96
C GLU A 509 19.99 -13.20 -3.31
N THR A 510 20.62 -12.05 -3.58
CA THR A 510 19.92 -10.83 -4.01
C THR A 510 19.19 -11.04 -5.34
N THR A 511 19.79 -11.76 -6.28
CA THR A 511 19.13 -12.10 -7.56
C THR A 511 17.90 -12.97 -7.31
N VAL A 512 18.01 -14.01 -6.46
CA VAL A 512 16.90 -14.89 -6.13
C VAL A 512 15.84 -14.16 -5.29
N ALA A 513 16.25 -13.25 -4.41
CA ALA A 513 15.31 -12.42 -3.64
C ALA A 513 14.43 -11.55 -4.55
N TRP A 514 15.01 -10.97 -5.59
CA TRP A 514 14.24 -10.26 -6.61
C TRP A 514 13.34 -11.18 -7.43
N GLN A 515 13.79 -12.39 -7.78
CA GLN A 515 12.93 -13.40 -8.40
C GLN A 515 11.71 -13.68 -7.52
N MET A 516 11.93 -14.02 -6.25
CA MET A 516 10.85 -14.26 -5.28
C MET A 516 9.94 -13.04 -5.13
N ALA A 517 10.50 -11.83 -5.09
CA ALA A 517 9.73 -10.59 -5.02
C ALA A 517 8.83 -10.40 -6.24
N MET A 518 9.33 -10.64 -7.43
CA MET A 518 8.55 -10.52 -8.67
C MET A 518 7.48 -11.60 -8.79
N GLU A 519 7.77 -12.83 -8.37
CA GLU A 519 6.83 -13.96 -8.38
C GLU A 519 5.76 -13.88 -7.27
N ASN A 520 5.99 -13.09 -6.21
CA ASN A 520 4.99 -12.86 -5.16
C ASN A 520 3.92 -11.88 -5.65
N ASP A 521 2.76 -12.40 -6.00
CA ASP A 521 1.60 -11.66 -6.52
C ASP A 521 0.47 -11.48 -5.47
N GLN A 522 0.66 -11.96 -4.24
CA GLN A 522 -0.37 -12.01 -3.21
C GLN A 522 -0.18 -11.01 -2.06
N THR A 523 1.05 -10.66 -1.73
CA THR A 523 1.35 -9.86 -0.54
C THR A 523 2.51 -8.89 -0.82
N PRO A 524 2.64 -7.79 -0.06
CA PRO A 524 3.82 -6.93 -0.21
C PRO A 524 5.12 -7.69 0.08
N THR A 525 6.19 -7.29 -0.62
CA THR A 525 7.53 -7.83 -0.38
C THR A 525 8.46 -6.75 0.12
N GLY A 526 9.25 -7.03 1.16
CA GLY A 526 10.33 -6.18 1.65
C GLY A 526 11.69 -6.81 1.37
N LEU A 527 12.57 -6.09 0.69
CA LEU A 527 13.95 -6.44 0.42
C LEU A 527 14.88 -5.61 1.31
N ILE A 528 15.58 -6.22 2.24
CA ILE A 528 16.51 -5.56 3.17
C ILE A 528 17.94 -5.79 2.68
N LEU A 529 18.63 -4.72 2.26
CA LEU A 529 19.87 -4.78 1.48
C LEU A 529 21.01 -4.01 2.18
N SER A 530 22.20 -4.58 2.15
CA SER A 530 23.39 -3.98 2.76
C SER A 530 23.93 -2.75 2.02
N ARG A 531 24.52 -1.83 2.77
CA ARG A 531 25.35 -0.71 2.24
C ARG A 531 26.77 -1.15 1.95
N GLN A 532 27.36 -1.89 2.86
CA GLN A 532 28.74 -2.38 2.78
C GLN A 532 28.84 -3.57 1.82
N ASN A 533 30.02 -3.77 1.28
CA ASN A 533 30.35 -4.95 0.52
C ASN A 533 30.32 -6.20 1.40
N ILE A 534 29.93 -7.33 0.84
CA ILE A 534 29.82 -8.62 1.51
C ILE A 534 30.54 -9.65 0.66
N ASP A 535 31.31 -10.54 1.26
CA ASP A 535 31.90 -11.68 0.57
C ASP A 535 30.82 -12.69 0.15
N ASP A 536 30.99 -13.30 -1.00
CA ASP A 536 30.06 -14.32 -1.49
C ASP A 536 30.15 -15.58 -0.62
N LEU A 537 29.02 -16.25 -0.42
CA LEU A 537 28.95 -17.49 0.33
C LEU A 537 29.53 -18.67 -0.49
N PRO A 538 30.04 -19.71 0.20
CA PRO A 538 30.58 -20.88 -0.46
C PRO A 538 29.50 -21.62 -1.28
N ASN A 539 29.89 -22.17 -2.44
CA ASN A 539 28.94 -22.76 -3.39
C ASN A 539 28.78 -24.29 -3.21
N GLU A 540 29.59 -24.95 -2.38
CA GLU A 540 29.50 -26.40 -2.10
C GLU A 540 29.39 -27.27 -3.37
N GLY A 541 30.12 -26.90 -4.44
CA GLY A 541 30.10 -27.61 -5.73
C GLY A 541 28.94 -27.28 -6.66
N LEU A 542 28.04 -26.37 -6.28
CA LEU A 542 26.94 -25.86 -7.11
C LEU A 542 27.37 -24.63 -7.90
N THR A 543 26.57 -24.21 -8.87
CA THR A 543 26.69 -22.86 -9.41
C THR A 543 26.20 -21.84 -8.36
N PRO A 544 26.71 -20.60 -8.36
CA PRO A 544 26.28 -19.58 -7.39
C PRO A 544 24.77 -19.37 -7.35
N TYR A 545 24.12 -19.32 -8.50
CA TYR A 545 22.66 -19.21 -8.59
C TYR A 545 21.95 -20.45 -8.03
N ALA A 546 22.40 -21.68 -8.36
CA ALA A 546 21.80 -22.91 -7.85
C ALA A 546 21.93 -23.03 -6.33
N ARG A 547 23.04 -22.55 -5.73
CA ARG A 547 23.18 -22.42 -4.29
C ARG A 547 22.16 -21.42 -3.74
N ALA A 548 22.08 -20.23 -4.33
CA ALA A 548 21.19 -19.17 -3.87
C ALA A 548 19.70 -19.56 -3.94
N VAL A 549 19.27 -20.36 -4.93
CA VAL A 549 17.89 -20.86 -5.03
C VAL A 549 17.43 -21.60 -3.77
N ARG A 550 18.35 -22.16 -2.98
CA ARG A 550 18.01 -22.81 -1.68
C ARG A 550 17.36 -21.83 -0.69
N MET A 551 17.59 -20.51 -0.84
CA MET A 551 16.93 -19.49 -0.01
C MET A 551 15.41 -19.43 -0.18
N MET A 552 14.86 -19.98 -1.26
CA MET A 552 13.41 -20.01 -1.48
C MET A 552 12.65 -20.81 -0.42
N CYS A 553 13.35 -21.68 0.33
CA CYS A 553 12.81 -22.35 1.51
C CYS A 553 12.82 -21.45 2.77
N GLY A 554 13.24 -20.19 2.66
CA GLY A 554 13.32 -19.26 3.79
C GLY A 554 14.56 -19.42 4.66
N GLY A 555 15.21 -20.59 4.64
CA GLY A 555 16.45 -20.86 5.35
C GLY A 555 17.09 -22.15 4.85
N TYR A 556 18.43 -22.20 4.86
CA TYR A 556 19.18 -23.36 4.36
C TYR A 556 20.57 -23.44 4.99
N ILE A 557 21.20 -24.63 4.90
CA ILE A 557 22.57 -24.86 5.33
C ILE A 557 23.53 -24.30 4.27
N VAL A 558 24.37 -23.35 4.67
CA VAL A 558 25.41 -22.73 3.83
C VAL A 558 26.63 -23.64 3.77
N SER A 559 27.12 -24.10 4.91
CA SER A 559 28.23 -25.05 5.05
C SER A 559 28.01 -25.96 6.26
N ASP A 560 28.48 -27.21 6.18
CA ASP A 560 28.25 -28.22 7.23
C ASP A 560 29.44 -29.18 7.35
N ASP A 561 29.94 -29.33 8.56
CA ASP A 561 30.97 -30.31 8.86
C ASP A 561 30.34 -31.59 9.43
N GLU A 562 30.76 -32.76 9.00
CA GLU A 562 30.28 -34.03 9.58
C GLU A 562 30.52 -34.09 11.09
N GLY A 563 29.44 -34.22 11.85
CA GLY A 563 29.49 -34.17 13.32
C GLY A 563 29.60 -32.74 13.87
N ALA A 564 28.97 -31.78 13.24
CA ALA A 564 28.94 -30.39 13.68
C ALA A 564 28.51 -30.27 15.16
N GLU A 565 29.28 -29.54 15.95
CA GLU A 565 29.11 -29.32 17.38
C GLU A 565 28.11 -28.21 17.70
N MET A 566 27.93 -27.26 16.75
CA MET A 566 27.08 -26.10 16.91
C MET A 566 26.57 -25.59 15.55
N ALA A 567 25.32 -25.13 15.51
CA ALA A 567 24.79 -24.37 14.39
C ALA A 567 24.99 -22.87 14.61
N LEU A 568 25.54 -22.18 13.61
CA LEU A 568 25.71 -20.72 13.55
C LEU A 568 24.63 -20.16 12.65
N VAL A 569 23.76 -19.30 13.19
CA VAL A 569 22.54 -18.84 12.52
C VAL A 569 22.58 -17.33 12.33
N ALA A 570 22.39 -16.88 11.10
CA ALA A 570 22.27 -15.46 10.78
C ALA A 570 21.34 -15.21 9.57
N THR A 571 21.07 -13.95 9.31
CA THR A 571 20.38 -13.45 8.12
C THR A 571 21.20 -12.31 7.51
N GLY A 572 21.11 -12.14 6.18
CA GLY A 572 21.76 -11.02 5.49
C GLY A 572 23.28 -11.00 5.66
N SER A 573 23.83 -9.81 5.84
CA SER A 573 25.29 -9.57 5.85
C SER A 573 26.04 -10.32 6.96
N GLU A 574 25.39 -10.74 8.03
CA GLU A 574 26.01 -11.44 9.14
C GLU A 574 26.36 -12.90 8.80
N VAL A 575 25.76 -13.48 7.77
CA VAL A 575 26.08 -14.86 7.33
C VAL A 575 27.53 -14.97 6.86
N ALA A 576 28.01 -14.00 6.09
CA ALA A 576 29.41 -13.96 5.64
C ALA A 576 30.38 -13.80 6.83
N THR A 577 30.01 -13.02 7.85
CA THR A 577 30.78 -12.89 9.09
C THR A 577 30.86 -14.23 9.86
N LEU A 578 29.73 -14.99 9.91
CA LEU A 578 29.71 -16.30 10.53
C LEU A 578 30.57 -17.33 9.75
N GLU A 579 30.53 -17.31 8.42
CA GLU A 579 31.38 -18.20 7.60
C GLU A 579 32.87 -17.91 7.84
N ALA A 580 33.25 -16.63 7.89
CA ALA A 580 34.63 -16.25 8.19
C ALA A 580 35.05 -16.67 9.60
N ALA A 581 34.18 -16.51 10.61
CA ALA A 581 34.43 -16.98 11.98
C ALA A 581 34.52 -18.51 12.05
N ALA A 582 33.63 -19.22 11.31
CA ALA A 582 33.67 -20.66 11.21
C ALA A 582 34.97 -21.18 10.58
N ALA A 583 35.49 -20.49 9.54
CA ALA A 583 36.77 -20.84 8.93
C ALA A 583 37.94 -20.76 9.92
N ILE A 584 37.96 -19.75 10.81
CA ILE A 584 38.96 -19.64 11.89
C ILE A 584 38.86 -20.84 12.81
N LEU A 585 37.66 -21.19 13.27
CA LEU A 585 37.45 -22.28 14.24
C LEU A 585 37.67 -23.66 13.60
N ARG A 586 37.35 -23.86 12.32
CA ARG A 586 37.66 -25.07 11.55
C ARG A 586 39.16 -25.32 11.46
N ALA A 587 39.95 -24.24 11.27
CA ALA A 587 41.42 -24.33 11.31
C ALA A 587 41.97 -24.77 12.66
N GLU A 588 41.20 -24.62 13.76
CA GLU A 588 41.48 -25.12 15.11
C GLU A 588 40.94 -26.54 15.35
N GLY A 589 40.32 -27.18 14.33
CA GLY A 589 39.78 -28.51 14.43
C GLY A 589 38.31 -28.59 14.91
N ARG A 590 37.61 -27.47 15.03
CA ARG A 590 36.18 -27.44 15.42
C ARG A 590 35.30 -27.77 14.22
N LYS A 591 34.16 -28.39 14.47
CA LYS A 591 33.17 -28.76 13.45
C LYS A 591 31.92 -27.96 13.63
N LEU A 592 31.50 -27.22 12.58
CA LEU A 592 30.44 -26.26 12.66
C LEU A 592 29.49 -26.34 11.46
N ARG A 593 28.25 -25.99 11.70
CA ARG A 593 27.23 -25.78 10.67
C ARG A 593 26.91 -24.30 10.58
N VAL A 594 26.90 -23.70 9.37
CA VAL A 594 26.45 -22.33 9.13
C VAL A 594 25.13 -22.35 8.38
N VAL A 595 24.17 -21.57 8.87
CA VAL A 595 22.79 -21.52 8.37
C VAL A 595 22.43 -20.06 8.03
N SER A 596 21.99 -19.83 6.79
CA SER A 596 21.38 -18.58 6.34
C SER A 596 19.86 -18.66 6.46
N ILE A 597 19.23 -17.66 7.08
CA ILE A 597 17.76 -17.54 7.20
C ILE A 597 17.30 -16.21 6.58
N PRO A 598 17.29 -16.07 5.25
CA PRO A 598 16.88 -14.84 4.58
C PRO A 598 15.42 -14.46 4.84
N SER A 599 14.53 -15.43 5.16
CA SER A 599 13.12 -15.21 5.53
C SER A 599 12.69 -16.16 6.64
N GLU A 600 12.53 -15.63 7.87
CA GLU A 600 12.05 -16.43 9.00
C GLU A 600 10.65 -17.00 8.73
N GLY A 601 9.75 -16.19 8.16
CA GLY A 601 8.39 -16.61 7.87
C GLY A 601 8.34 -17.83 6.96
N LEU A 602 9.02 -17.78 5.81
CA LEU A 602 9.06 -18.90 4.87
C LEU A 602 9.72 -20.13 5.46
N PHE A 603 10.77 -19.94 6.28
CA PHE A 603 11.43 -21.07 6.95
C PHE A 603 10.48 -21.75 7.94
N MET A 604 9.71 -20.98 8.70
CA MET A 604 8.75 -21.52 9.66
C MET A 604 7.56 -22.22 9.00
N ASP A 605 7.25 -21.91 7.75
CA ASP A 605 6.22 -22.58 6.94
C ASP A 605 6.70 -23.90 6.32
N GLN A 606 8.02 -24.18 6.35
CA GLN A 606 8.54 -25.45 5.86
C GLN A 606 8.09 -26.62 6.74
N PRO A 607 7.98 -27.83 6.18
CA PRO A 607 7.73 -29.04 6.96
C PRO A 607 8.71 -29.17 8.13
N GLU A 608 8.23 -29.68 9.25
CA GLU A 608 9.04 -29.86 10.46
C GLU A 608 10.31 -30.68 10.19
N SER A 609 10.23 -31.70 9.32
CA SER A 609 11.37 -32.51 8.89
C SER A 609 12.47 -31.64 8.25
N TYR A 610 12.12 -30.70 7.38
CA TYR A 610 13.09 -29.80 6.78
C TYR A 610 13.69 -28.83 7.81
N ARG A 611 12.85 -28.26 8.68
CA ARG A 611 13.34 -27.36 9.73
C ARG A 611 14.31 -28.07 10.70
N ARG A 612 14.03 -29.33 11.02
CA ARG A 612 14.93 -30.18 11.85
C ARG A 612 16.18 -30.60 11.08
N GLU A 613 16.13 -30.78 9.77
CA GLU A 613 17.32 -31.01 8.95
C GLU A 613 18.26 -29.82 9.03
N VAL A 614 17.72 -28.58 8.81
CA VAL A 614 18.49 -27.34 8.83
C VAL A 614 18.97 -26.99 10.25
N LEU A 615 18.09 -27.05 11.24
CA LEU A 615 18.33 -26.73 12.64
C LEU A 615 17.91 -27.92 13.56
N PRO A 616 18.76 -28.93 13.70
CA PRO A 616 18.44 -30.12 14.49
C PRO A 616 18.08 -29.80 15.94
N GLU A 617 17.14 -30.57 16.52
CA GLU A 617 16.85 -30.51 17.94
C GLU A 617 18.06 -30.95 18.75
N GLY A 618 18.33 -30.26 19.88
CA GLY A 618 19.44 -30.55 20.75
C GLY A 618 20.81 -30.07 20.25
N MET A 619 20.94 -29.65 18.99
CA MET A 619 22.16 -28.99 18.50
C MET A 619 22.29 -27.61 19.15
N PRO A 620 23.41 -27.29 19.81
CA PRO A 620 23.68 -25.95 20.31
C PRO A 620 23.62 -24.91 19.17
N ARG A 621 23.11 -23.72 19.47
CA ARG A 621 22.98 -22.67 18.47
C ARG A 621 23.60 -21.35 18.93
N PHE A 622 24.31 -20.71 18.02
CA PHE A 622 24.77 -19.35 18.18
C PHE A 622 24.17 -18.46 17.08
N GLY A 623 23.53 -17.36 17.47
CA GLY A 623 22.94 -16.39 16.57
C GLY A 623 23.80 -15.14 16.44
N LEU A 624 23.91 -14.57 15.23
CA LEU A 624 24.54 -13.29 14.96
C LEU A 624 23.54 -12.39 14.22
N THR A 625 23.25 -11.22 14.78
CA THR A 625 22.40 -10.20 14.15
C THR A 625 22.94 -8.80 14.40
N ALA A 626 23.01 -7.99 13.38
CA ALA A 626 23.38 -6.57 13.50
C ALA A 626 22.23 -5.67 14.00
N GLY A 627 21.11 -6.25 14.38
CA GLY A 627 19.98 -5.62 15.05
C GLY A 627 19.77 -6.20 16.46
N LEU A 628 18.53 -6.10 16.96
CA LEU A 628 18.18 -6.63 18.28
C LEU A 628 18.25 -8.17 18.32
N PRO A 629 18.68 -8.78 19.45
CA PRO A 629 18.69 -10.24 19.63
C PRO A 629 17.35 -10.93 19.33
N ILE A 630 16.23 -10.26 19.57
CA ILE A 630 14.87 -10.77 19.31
C ILE A 630 14.66 -11.22 17.86
N ASN A 631 15.44 -10.70 16.92
CA ASN A 631 15.39 -11.10 15.50
C ASN A 631 15.66 -12.60 15.30
N LEU A 632 16.41 -13.24 16.21
CA LEU A 632 16.83 -14.64 16.09
C LEU A 632 16.34 -15.53 17.24
N GLU A 633 15.63 -15.00 18.24
CA GLU A 633 15.19 -15.79 19.42
C GLU A 633 14.36 -17.01 19.01
N GLY A 634 13.46 -16.87 18.04
CA GLY A 634 12.62 -17.96 17.53
C GLY A 634 13.42 -19.07 16.83
N LEU A 635 14.59 -18.76 16.31
CA LEU A 635 15.46 -19.66 15.56
C LEU A 635 16.54 -20.28 16.45
N VAL A 636 17.10 -19.51 17.35
CA VAL A 636 18.21 -19.94 18.24
C VAL A 636 17.66 -20.69 19.46
N GLY A 637 16.52 -20.27 19.98
CA GLY A 637 15.87 -20.90 21.13
C GLY A 637 16.50 -20.52 22.48
N ALA A 638 15.82 -20.91 23.56
CA ALA A 638 16.18 -20.52 24.94
C ALA A 638 17.55 -21.01 25.44
N ASN A 639 18.08 -22.07 24.85
CA ASN A 639 19.37 -22.66 25.23
C ASN A 639 20.55 -22.21 24.35
N GLY A 640 20.29 -21.34 23.34
CA GLY A 640 21.30 -20.76 22.50
C GLY A 640 21.78 -19.41 23.00
N VAL A 641 22.74 -18.84 22.29
CA VAL A 641 23.29 -17.53 22.60
C VAL A 641 23.19 -16.67 21.33
N ILE A 642 22.77 -15.43 21.49
CA ILE A 642 22.68 -14.48 20.37
C ILE A 642 23.60 -13.29 20.67
N HIS A 643 24.46 -12.97 19.71
CA HIS A 643 25.18 -11.70 19.71
C HIS A 643 24.44 -10.72 18.79
N GLY A 644 23.96 -9.63 19.34
CA GLY A 644 23.23 -8.56 18.67
C GLY A 644 23.52 -7.21 19.31
N LEU A 645 22.86 -6.16 18.83
CA LEU A 645 22.91 -4.84 19.44
C LEU A 645 21.78 -4.71 20.47
N GLU A 646 22.10 -4.14 21.62
CA GLU A 646 21.12 -3.83 22.68
C GLU A 646 20.97 -2.29 22.88
N SER A 647 21.61 -1.51 22.03
CA SER A 647 21.56 -0.05 22.03
C SER A 647 21.60 0.48 20.61
N PHE A 648 21.29 1.76 20.45
CA PHE A 648 21.54 2.44 19.17
C PHE A 648 23.03 2.36 18.80
N GLY A 649 23.30 2.48 17.49
CA GLY A 649 24.66 2.43 16.97
C GLY A 649 25.49 3.69 17.22
N TYR A 650 26.60 3.84 16.51
CA TYR A 650 27.56 4.94 16.68
C TYR A 650 28.08 5.43 15.35
N SER A 651 28.41 6.72 15.25
CA SER A 651 29.03 7.30 14.06
C SER A 651 30.53 7.01 14.03
N ALA A 652 30.94 6.13 13.10
CA ALA A 652 32.36 5.85 12.79
C ALA A 652 32.46 5.09 11.45
N PRO A 653 33.63 4.96 10.81
CA PRO A 653 33.81 4.03 9.72
C PRO A 653 33.34 2.61 10.12
N TYR A 654 32.59 1.93 9.26
CA TYR A 654 31.95 0.67 9.64
C TYR A 654 32.90 -0.41 10.17
N LYS A 655 34.18 -0.45 9.69
CA LYS A 655 35.20 -1.37 10.21
C LYS A 655 35.54 -1.10 11.68
N VAL A 656 35.56 0.17 12.08
CA VAL A 656 35.75 0.56 13.48
C VAL A 656 34.55 0.12 14.32
N LEU A 657 33.33 0.25 13.76
CA LEU A 657 32.13 -0.25 14.44
C LEU A 657 32.16 -1.77 14.58
N ASP A 658 32.55 -2.52 13.55
CA ASP A 658 32.74 -3.98 13.63
C ASP A 658 33.69 -4.37 14.79
N GLU A 659 34.82 -3.66 14.92
CA GLU A 659 35.76 -3.91 16.01
C GLU A 659 35.16 -3.58 17.39
N LYS A 660 34.58 -2.39 17.53
CA LYS A 660 34.06 -1.90 18.81
C LYS A 660 32.83 -2.64 19.30
N LEU A 661 31.97 -3.08 18.36
CA LEU A 661 30.74 -3.83 18.66
C LEU A 661 30.97 -5.35 18.68
N GLY A 662 32.17 -5.82 18.32
CA GLY A 662 32.53 -7.25 18.37
C GLY A 662 31.93 -8.09 17.25
N PHE A 663 31.84 -7.50 16.03
CA PHE A 663 31.33 -8.13 14.82
C PHE A 663 32.43 -8.50 13.81
N THR A 664 33.72 -8.35 14.18
CA THR A 664 34.79 -8.91 13.34
C THR A 664 34.75 -10.44 13.40
N PRO A 665 35.18 -11.16 12.35
CA PRO A 665 35.23 -12.63 12.36
C PRO A 665 36.01 -13.19 13.56
N GLU A 666 37.10 -12.54 13.97
CA GLU A 666 37.93 -12.95 15.11
C GLU A 666 37.19 -12.78 16.43
N ALA A 667 36.49 -11.67 16.63
CA ALA A 667 35.70 -11.43 17.85
C ALA A 667 34.51 -12.41 17.96
N VAL A 668 33.86 -12.69 16.85
CA VAL A 668 32.77 -13.67 16.77
C VAL A 668 33.30 -15.07 17.02
N ALA A 669 34.43 -15.46 16.42
CA ALA A 669 35.08 -16.76 16.67
C ALA A 669 35.43 -16.95 18.14
N GLU A 670 35.95 -15.91 18.83
CA GLU A 670 36.27 -15.96 20.26
C GLU A 670 35.02 -16.20 21.12
N LYS A 671 33.90 -15.55 20.82
CA LYS A 671 32.63 -15.77 21.51
C LYS A 671 32.15 -17.24 21.36
N ILE A 672 32.18 -17.75 20.12
CA ILE A 672 31.80 -19.14 19.81
C ILE A 672 32.75 -20.11 20.52
N ARG A 673 34.06 -19.88 20.51
CA ARG A 673 35.07 -20.70 21.17
C ARG A 673 34.80 -20.81 22.68
N THR A 674 34.52 -19.69 23.33
CA THR A 674 34.16 -19.65 24.77
C THR A 674 32.92 -20.49 25.06
N LEU A 675 31.89 -20.42 24.20
CA LEU A 675 30.69 -21.24 24.35
C LEU A 675 30.94 -22.74 24.15
N LEU A 676 31.84 -23.11 23.26
CA LEU A 676 32.22 -24.52 23.01
C LEU A 676 33.10 -25.11 24.12
N GLN A 677 33.85 -24.27 24.83
CA GLN A 677 34.70 -24.72 25.98
C GLN A 677 33.91 -24.85 27.29
N GLY A 678 32.85 -24.06 27.46
CA GLY A 678 32.00 -24.07 28.64
C GLY A 678 30.95 -25.19 28.69
N ARG A 679 30.90 -26.00 27.65
CA ARG A 679 30.03 -27.17 27.48
C ARG A 679 30.84 -28.45 27.58
#